data_1a3ed1f594222f55b8a37cd1c07ff1d4
#
_entry.id   1a3ed1f594222f55b8a37cd1c07ff1d4
#
_cell.length_a   1.000
_cell.length_b   1.000
_cell.length_c   1.000
_cell.angle_alpha   90.00
_cell.angle_beta   90.00
_cell.angle_gamma   90.00
#
_symmetry.space_group_name_H-M   'P 1'
#
loop_
_entity.id
_entity.type
_entity.pdbx_description
1 polymer ?
#
loop_
_entity_poly.entity_id
_entity_poly.type
_entity_poly.pdbx_seq_one_letter_code
_entity_poly.pdbx_strand_id
1 'polypeptide(L)'
;MISLEWVKDYIDIEDQDLKELAVKITKAGINVEKVITNHIDHLVIGKVVECKDHPNSDHLHVCQVEIGNGYTTQIVCGAENVKEGIKVIVAMPGAVLPGDFEIKASKIRGEESNGMICALFELGLEEKTDETYAKGIHVLADDAPVGEDPMKYLGLDDTRYELDIHKHRNNDCYYHIGFAYEIAAILNRKVTLPERSYKESKETIADYINLKVETQDCPYYSGKIANNVVIKESPDFIKKRLVAAGMRSINNVVDISNYVMLEYGQPLHFFDYDKLGKQVLVRNAKEGEKIVTLDGKERILEANDIVITDGKEPVCIAGIMGGLNSDVDENTKTIFIESAIFNPVQTRYTSARLNLKSEASIRYGKGLSEEYTKQALDRACHLLEKYADATIISGSVLENRIPDEKKTVTFRKEEVNKLLGIEISESDMEHELDRLDFPYTLQNGVFTVEIPKRRLDIDPNVNDIAEEIGRLYGYQNLVSTLPRVPIRKGAYVGAVALRKDLSKRLRSLGLNEVKTYTLTSPTMASKFRYETKEQIVLPNPMSVDKSVIRTSILPSLLTVYEYNKARKVSDVMIYEIANTYDKNREEDAKVAILMKGNYIQNSWSTTGMKTDFYLMKGICENVLNYLGFQNRYTFQPKEIADLHPGISAEVLLDRKPIGIIGKVHPSTCKDDVYVMELSMTALMKPGKNLKFKAAPKYPEISKDMAFIVSKDVTNDQITNVIRRAGGRNLVDISVFDVYVGENVGEGNRSIAYTVTFNDPTRTLNDEEVMQVFNKIIEEVCKTCHATLRDK
;
A
#
# COMPACT_ATOMS: atom_id res chain seq x y z
N MET A 1 0.35 -14.19 12.04
CA MET A 1 -0.54 -14.96 12.96
C MET A 1 0.24 -15.47 14.12
N ILE A 2 -0.23 -15.23 15.35
CA ILE A 2 0.35 -15.74 16.59
C ILE A 2 -0.70 -16.58 17.30
N SER A 3 -0.35 -17.82 17.63
CA SER A 3 -1.15 -18.76 18.43
C SER A 3 -0.96 -18.46 19.92
N LEU A 4 -2.03 -18.20 20.64
CA LEU A 4 -1.95 -17.95 22.08
C LEU A 4 -1.77 -19.25 22.88
N GLU A 5 -2.30 -20.38 22.39
CA GLU A 5 -2.02 -21.68 22.99
C GLU A 5 -0.53 -22.04 22.91
N TRP A 6 0.16 -21.61 21.85
CA TRP A 6 1.60 -21.76 21.77
C TRP A 6 2.36 -20.77 22.67
N VAL A 7 1.88 -19.53 22.79
CA VAL A 7 2.47 -18.51 23.68
C VAL A 7 2.41 -18.94 25.13
N LYS A 8 1.40 -19.71 25.56
CA LYS A 8 1.29 -20.26 26.94
C LYS A 8 2.48 -21.12 27.37
N ASP A 9 3.21 -21.72 26.43
CA ASP A 9 4.44 -22.46 26.76
C ASP A 9 5.53 -21.53 27.33
N TYR A 10 5.49 -20.26 27.05
CA TYR A 10 6.53 -19.29 27.41
C TYR A 10 6.10 -18.32 28.50
N ILE A 11 4.81 -18.06 28.62
CA ILE A 11 4.25 -17.14 29.60
C ILE A 11 2.85 -17.60 30.02
N ASP A 12 2.60 -17.58 31.31
CA ASP A 12 1.26 -17.85 31.85
C ASP A 12 0.32 -16.68 31.49
N ILE A 13 -0.77 -16.97 30.80
CA ILE A 13 -1.83 -16.05 30.42
C ILE A 13 -3.23 -16.64 30.67
N GLU A 14 -3.33 -17.70 31.48
CA GLU A 14 -4.60 -18.40 31.73
C GLU A 14 -5.63 -17.52 32.46
N ASP A 15 -5.17 -16.58 33.28
CA ASP A 15 -6.01 -15.62 34.02
C ASP A 15 -6.48 -14.41 33.19
N GLN A 16 -6.07 -14.33 31.90
CA GLN A 16 -6.38 -13.17 31.06
C GLN A 16 -7.59 -13.42 30.15
N ASP A 17 -8.51 -12.43 30.10
CA ASP A 17 -9.43 -12.36 28.96
C ASP A 17 -8.65 -11.99 27.70
N LEU A 18 -8.69 -12.86 26.69
CA LEU A 18 -7.86 -12.72 25.49
C LEU A 18 -8.28 -11.51 24.62
N LYS A 19 -9.54 -11.05 24.70
CA LYS A 19 -9.97 -9.82 24.00
C LYS A 19 -9.45 -8.58 24.71
N GLU A 20 -9.48 -8.58 26.05
CA GLU A 20 -8.91 -7.48 26.85
C GLU A 20 -7.39 -7.45 26.71
N LEU A 21 -6.73 -8.60 26.64
CA LEU A 21 -5.30 -8.69 26.40
C LEU A 21 -4.92 -8.08 25.05
N ALA A 22 -5.69 -8.34 23.98
CA ALA A 22 -5.49 -7.74 22.67
C ALA A 22 -5.55 -6.20 22.73
N VAL A 23 -6.46 -5.63 23.54
CA VAL A 23 -6.56 -4.19 23.76
C VAL A 23 -5.34 -3.65 24.52
N LYS A 24 -4.85 -4.36 25.56
CA LYS A 24 -3.65 -3.99 26.30
C LYS A 24 -2.42 -3.97 25.38
N ILE A 25 -2.25 -5.01 24.54
CA ILE A 25 -1.15 -5.12 23.58
C ILE A 25 -1.19 -3.98 22.56
N THR A 26 -2.40 -3.69 22.01
CA THR A 26 -2.57 -2.58 21.06
C THR A 26 -2.22 -1.23 21.70
N LYS A 27 -2.62 -0.99 22.95
CA LYS A 27 -2.26 0.23 23.69
C LYS A 27 -0.77 0.36 24.00
N ALA A 28 -0.07 -0.76 24.11
CA ALA A 28 1.37 -0.79 24.33
C ALA A 28 2.20 -0.72 23.02
N GLY A 29 1.55 -0.55 21.86
CA GLY A 29 2.23 -0.24 20.60
C GLY A 29 2.25 -1.36 19.55
N ILE A 30 1.71 -2.55 19.83
CA ILE A 30 1.57 -3.64 18.85
C ILE A 30 0.10 -3.79 18.47
N ASN A 31 -0.26 -3.40 17.25
CA ASN A 31 -1.66 -3.44 16.83
C ASN A 31 -2.15 -4.88 16.61
N VAL A 32 -3.16 -5.29 17.37
CA VAL A 32 -3.90 -6.53 17.14
C VAL A 32 -5.09 -6.19 16.23
N GLU A 33 -4.98 -6.54 14.94
CA GLU A 33 -6.03 -6.27 13.96
C GLU A 33 -7.26 -7.13 14.18
N LYS A 34 -7.06 -8.43 14.48
CA LYS A 34 -8.14 -9.37 14.71
C LYS A 34 -7.80 -10.36 15.81
N VAL A 35 -8.80 -10.70 16.59
CA VAL A 35 -8.81 -11.84 17.50
C VAL A 35 -9.63 -12.94 16.82
N ILE A 36 -8.96 -14.01 16.43
CA ILE A 36 -9.57 -15.14 15.72
C ILE A 36 -9.65 -16.30 16.69
N THR A 37 -10.86 -16.74 17.00
CA THR A 37 -11.11 -17.93 17.81
C THR A 37 -11.89 -18.93 16.98
N ASN A 38 -11.51 -20.20 17.10
CA ASN A 38 -12.27 -21.30 16.50
C ASN A 38 -13.27 -21.90 17.50
N HIS A 39 -13.38 -21.33 18.70
CA HIS A 39 -14.33 -21.80 19.69
C HIS A 39 -15.77 -21.63 19.17
N ILE A 40 -16.49 -22.72 19.16
CA ILE A 40 -17.93 -22.79 18.81
C ILE A 40 -18.63 -23.47 19.99
N ASP A 41 -19.49 -22.72 20.68
CA ASP A 41 -20.27 -23.27 21.80
C ASP A 41 -21.23 -24.37 21.32
N HIS A 42 -21.56 -25.28 22.22
CA HIS A 42 -22.48 -26.37 21.95
C HIS A 42 -22.04 -27.39 20.89
N LEU A 43 -20.73 -27.55 20.68
CA LEU A 43 -20.16 -28.69 19.95
C LEU A 43 -19.85 -29.81 20.92
N VAL A 44 -20.14 -31.07 20.52
CA VAL A 44 -19.80 -32.27 21.30
C VAL A 44 -19.31 -33.38 20.39
N ILE A 45 -18.43 -34.24 20.90
CA ILE A 45 -18.10 -35.52 20.27
C ILE A 45 -19.27 -36.47 20.47
N GLY A 46 -19.88 -36.91 19.39
CA GLY A 46 -20.96 -37.90 19.43
C GLY A 46 -20.54 -39.23 18.85
N LYS A 47 -21.15 -40.32 19.31
CA LYS A 47 -21.03 -41.64 18.72
C LYS A 47 -22.36 -42.05 18.08
N VAL A 48 -22.35 -42.38 16.83
CA VAL A 48 -23.52 -42.87 16.11
C VAL A 48 -23.79 -44.29 16.59
N VAL A 49 -24.81 -44.49 17.44
CA VAL A 49 -25.17 -45.82 18.00
C VAL A 49 -26.18 -46.56 17.15
N GLU A 50 -26.94 -45.85 16.32
CA GLU A 50 -27.88 -46.45 15.35
C GLU A 50 -27.95 -45.51 14.14
N CYS A 51 -27.98 -46.06 12.92
CA CYS A 51 -28.14 -45.34 11.67
C CYS A 51 -29.11 -46.07 10.75
N LYS A 52 -30.27 -45.45 10.42
CA LYS A 52 -31.32 -46.05 9.59
C LYS A 52 -31.63 -45.13 8.41
N ASP A 53 -32.09 -45.72 7.31
CA ASP A 53 -32.56 -44.96 6.19
C ASP A 53 -33.79 -44.12 6.60
N HIS A 54 -33.88 -42.90 6.07
CA HIS A 54 -34.98 -42.00 6.37
C HIS A 54 -36.26 -42.46 5.67
N PRO A 55 -37.43 -42.61 6.37
CA PRO A 55 -38.64 -43.17 5.80
C PRO A 55 -39.20 -42.38 4.60
N ASN A 56 -38.87 -41.10 4.48
CA ASN A 56 -39.39 -40.22 3.43
C ASN A 56 -38.26 -39.59 2.57
N SER A 57 -37.09 -40.26 2.46
CA SER A 57 -35.98 -39.76 1.65
C SER A 57 -35.05 -40.91 1.26
N ASP A 58 -34.48 -40.82 0.07
CA ASP A 58 -33.58 -41.78 -0.54
C ASP A 58 -32.09 -41.49 -0.28
N HIS A 59 -31.80 -40.36 0.35
CA HIS A 59 -30.43 -39.88 0.60
C HIS A 59 -30.23 -39.36 2.03
N LEU A 60 -31.22 -39.43 2.90
CA LEU A 60 -31.10 -39.02 4.29
C LEU A 60 -31.10 -40.25 5.21
N HIS A 61 -30.41 -40.11 6.34
CA HIS A 61 -30.35 -41.12 7.40
C HIS A 61 -30.86 -40.52 8.71
N VAL A 62 -31.58 -41.33 9.50
CA VAL A 62 -31.96 -41.01 10.86
C VAL A 62 -31.00 -41.70 11.79
N CYS A 63 -30.22 -40.90 12.50
CA CYS A 63 -29.18 -41.38 13.38
C CYS A 63 -29.55 -41.15 14.84
N GLN A 64 -29.33 -42.18 15.70
CA GLN A 64 -29.29 -42.01 17.14
C GLN A 64 -27.83 -41.78 17.52
N VAL A 65 -27.54 -40.63 18.13
CA VAL A 65 -26.15 -40.25 18.45
C VAL A 65 -26.02 -40.08 19.95
N GLU A 66 -25.14 -40.88 20.57
CA GLU A 66 -24.74 -40.70 21.96
C GLU A 66 -23.80 -39.48 22.08
N ILE A 67 -24.17 -38.55 22.96
CA ILE A 67 -23.50 -37.24 23.14
C ILE A 67 -22.83 -37.09 24.51
N GLY A 68 -22.58 -38.22 25.18
CA GLY A 68 -21.95 -38.28 26.50
C GLY A 68 -22.93 -38.58 27.65
N ASN A 69 -22.39 -39.08 28.75
CA ASN A 69 -23.14 -39.45 29.94
C ASN A 69 -24.36 -40.37 29.69
N GLY A 70 -24.34 -41.19 28.63
CA GLY A 70 -25.40 -42.08 28.23
C GLY A 70 -26.64 -41.40 27.61
N TYR A 71 -26.55 -40.11 27.32
CA TYR A 71 -27.63 -39.39 26.61
C TYR A 71 -27.51 -39.61 25.10
N THR A 72 -28.61 -39.92 24.46
CA THR A 72 -28.70 -40.03 23.01
C THR A 72 -29.64 -38.94 22.45
N THR A 73 -29.35 -38.49 21.26
CA THR A 73 -30.19 -37.56 20.52
C THR A 73 -30.40 -38.02 19.09
N GLN A 74 -31.59 -37.75 18.54
CA GLN A 74 -31.89 -38.06 17.14
C GLN A 74 -31.42 -36.93 16.24
N ILE A 75 -30.68 -37.24 15.20
CA ILE A 75 -30.19 -36.31 14.17
C ILE A 75 -30.41 -36.90 12.80
N VAL A 76 -30.95 -36.08 11.90
CA VAL A 76 -31.07 -36.45 10.49
C VAL A 76 -29.84 -35.94 9.75
N CYS A 77 -29.14 -36.87 9.06
CA CYS A 77 -27.90 -36.57 8.35
C CYS A 77 -28.02 -36.94 6.87
N GLY A 78 -27.49 -36.07 5.99
CA GLY A 78 -27.48 -36.30 4.54
C GLY A 78 -26.13 -36.70 3.97
N ALA A 79 -25.14 -36.97 4.81
CA ALA A 79 -23.82 -37.35 4.36
C ALA A 79 -23.74 -38.85 4.02
N GLU A 80 -23.18 -39.19 2.87
CA GLU A 80 -23.06 -40.60 2.40
C GLU A 80 -22.14 -41.45 3.29
N ASN A 81 -21.22 -40.80 4.02
CA ASN A 81 -20.25 -41.49 4.88
C ASN A 81 -20.74 -41.73 6.32
N VAL A 82 -21.99 -41.33 6.67
CA VAL A 82 -22.54 -41.58 8.00
C VAL A 82 -22.91 -43.04 8.13
N LYS A 83 -22.51 -43.67 9.27
CA LYS A 83 -22.83 -45.06 9.58
C LYS A 83 -22.77 -45.33 11.09
N GLU A 84 -23.35 -46.42 11.51
CA GLU A 84 -23.30 -46.92 12.89
C GLU A 84 -21.85 -47.17 13.35
N GLY A 85 -21.55 -46.84 14.59
CA GLY A 85 -20.29 -47.10 15.26
C GLY A 85 -19.26 -45.97 15.18
N ILE A 86 -19.37 -45.04 14.22
CA ILE A 86 -18.42 -43.93 14.05
C ILE A 86 -18.57 -42.86 15.12
N LYS A 87 -17.48 -42.15 15.40
CA LYS A 87 -17.48 -40.94 16.21
C LYS A 87 -17.43 -39.71 15.31
N VAL A 88 -18.20 -38.71 15.65
CA VAL A 88 -18.48 -37.54 14.79
C VAL A 88 -18.54 -36.25 15.60
N ILE A 89 -18.42 -35.14 14.93
CA ILE A 89 -18.63 -33.82 15.52
C ILE A 89 -20.13 -33.49 15.41
N VAL A 90 -20.74 -33.17 16.54
CA VAL A 90 -22.16 -32.84 16.65
C VAL A 90 -22.30 -31.38 17.10
N ALA A 91 -22.96 -30.55 16.30
CA ALA A 91 -23.44 -29.26 16.71
C ALA A 91 -24.84 -29.39 17.31
N MET A 92 -24.97 -29.12 18.61
CA MET A 92 -26.22 -29.16 19.35
C MET A 92 -27.05 -27.89 19.11
N PRO A 93 -28.36 -27.92 19.39
CA PRO A 93 -29.18 -26.71 19.33
C PRO A 93 -28.59 -25.58 20.20
N GLY A 94 -28.47 -24.38 19.59
CA GLY A 94 -27.80 -23.23 20.17
C GLY A 94 -26.37 -23.02 19.68
N ALA A 95 -25.76 -24.02 18.99
CA ALA A 95 -24.50 -23.80 18.32
C ALA A 95 -24.68 -22.77 17.17
N VAL A 96 -23.72 -21.84 17.05
CA VAL A 96 -23.67 -20.87 15.93
C VAL A 96 -22.44 -21.18 15.09
N LEU A 97 -22.67 -21.71 13.91
CA LEU A 97 -21.63 -22.06 12.95
C LEU A 97 -21.20 -20.84 12.13
N PRO A 98 -20.07 -20.89 11.42
CA PRO A 98 -19.62 -19.83 10.53
C PRO A 98 -20.71 -19.35 9.57
N GLY A 99 -20.81 -18.03 9.37
CA GLY A 99 -21.85 -17.40 8.59
C GLY A 99 -23.15 -17.14 9.38
N ASP A 100 -23.05 -17.07 10.71
CA ASP A 100 -24.18 -16.84 11.63
C ASP A 100 -25.28 -17.91 11.51
N PHE A 101 -24.89 -19.14 11.18
CA PHE A 101 -25.80 -20.25 11.03
C PHE A 101 -26.09 -20.91 12.39
N GLU A 102 -27.22 -20.56 13.00
CA GLU A 102 -27.69 -21.10 14.29
C GLU A 102 -28.34 -22.48 14.12
N ILE A 103 -27.84 -23.48 14.84
CA ILE A 103 -28.46 -24.84 14.87
C ILE A 103 -29.68 -24.82 15.78
N LYS A 104 -30.79 -25.29 15.27
CA LYS A 104 -32.07 -25.38 15.99
C LYS A 104 -32.63 -26.79 15.91
N ALA A 105 -33.34 -27.21 16.96
CA ALA A 105 -34.16 -28.40 16.90
C ALA A 105 -35.22 -28.20 15.82
N SER A 106 -35.30 -29.14 14.88
CA SER A 106 -36.16 -29.02 13.70
C SER A 106 -36.74 -30.38 13.30
N LYS A 107 -37.70 -30.37 12.38
CA LYS A 107 -38.20 -31.59 11.71
C LYS A 107 -37.77 -31.58 10.25
N ILE A 108 -37.04 -32.62 9.86
CA ILE A 108 -36.60 -32.79 8.48
C ILE A 108 -37.39 -33.90 7.84
N ARG A 109 -38.24 -33.56 6.85
CA ARG A 109 -39.16 -34.47 6.16
C ARG A 109 -40.02 -35.35 7.10
N GLY A 110 -40.35 -34.79 8.29
CA GLY A 110 -41.21 -35.45 9.26
C GLY A 110 -40.47 -36.06 10.47
N GLU A 111 -39.19 -36.33 10.37
CA GLU A 111 -38.36 -36.87 11.46
C GLU A 111 -37.73 -35.73 12.28
N GLU A 112 -37.64 -35.89 13.57
CA GLU A 112 -37.00 -34.93 14.48
C GLU A 112 -35.49 -34.93 14.31
N SER A 113 -34.88 -33.75 14.25
CA SER A 113 -33.43 -33.55 14.23
C SER A 113 -33.02 -32.53 15.28
N ASN A 114 -32.38 -32.97 16.33
CA ASN A 114 -32.00 -32.16 17.49
C ASN A 114 -30.47 -31.88 17.45
N GLY A 115 -29.98 -31.41 16.31
CA GLY A 115 -28.59 -31.10 16.07
C GLY A 115 -28.18 -31.37 14.63
N MET A 116 -26.91 -31.19 14.35
CA MET A 116 -26.29 -31.44 13.05
C MET A 116 -24.98 -32.17 13.22
N ILE A 117 -24.74 -33.24 12.44
CA ILE A 117 -23.43 -33.88 12.32
C ILE A 117 -22.62 -33.08 11.30
N CYS A 118 -21.43 -32.60 11.68
CA CYS A 118 -20.71 -31.58 10.92
C CYS A 118 -19.53 -32.15 10.11
N ALA A 119 -19.35 -31.58 8.91
CA ALA A 119 -18.09 -31.62 8.18
C ALA A 119 -17.15 -30.51 8.63
N LEU A 120 -15.85 -30.62 8.36
CA LEU A 120 -14.87 -29.57 8.77
C LEU A 120 -15.13 -28.22 8.09
N PHE A 121 -15.56 -28.21 6.83
CA PHE A 121 -15.87 -26.96 6.13
C PHE A 121 -17.07 -26.22 6.73
N GLU A 122 -18.01 -26.90 7.36
CA GLU A 122 -19.16 -26.30 8.05
C GLU A 122 -18.72 -25.60 9.35
N LEU A 123 -17.64 -26.06 9.94
CA LEU A 123 -16.99 -25.45 11.11
C LEU A 123 -15.99 -24.34 10.73
N GLY A 124 -15.83 -24.06 9.44
CA GLY A 124 -14.83 -23.09 8.95
C GLY A 124 -13.38 -23.56 9.09
N LEU A 125 -13.14 -24.84 9.27
CA LEU A 125 -11.82 -25.45 9.45
C LEU A 125 -11.19 -25.92 8.14
N GLU A 126 -11.97 -25.96 7.07
CA GLU A 126 -11.59 -26.36 5.73
C GLU A 126 -12.36 -25.50 4.71
N GLU A 127 -11.79 -25.29 3.53
CA GLU A 127 -12.51 -24.60 2.45
C GLU A 127 -13.56 -25.51 1.83
N LYS A 128 -14.75 -24.98 1.55
CA LYS A 128 -15.80 -25.72 0.88
C LYS A 128 -15.51 -25.82 -0.62
N THR A 129 -15.00 -26.95 -1.06
CA THR A 129 -14.77 -27.32 -2.46
C THR A 129 -15.59 -28.55 -2.82
N ASP A 130 -15.68 -28.90 -4.11
CA ASP A 130 -16.34 -30.13 -4.54
C ASP A 130 -15.70 -31.37 -3.90
N GLU A 131 -14.39 -31.35 -3.70
CA GLU A 131 -13.64 -32.44 -3.09
C GLU A 131 -13.96 -32.58 -1.58
N THR A 132 -13.94 -31.48 -0.82
CA THR A 132 -14.24 -31.51 0.62
C THR A 132 -15.70 -31.80 0.89
N TYR A 133 -16.59 -31.35 0.02
CA TYR A 133 -18.01 -31.69 0.08
C TYR A 133 -18.26 -33.18 -0.16
N ALA A 134 -17.57 -33.80 -1.12
CA ALA A 134 -17.67 -35.23 -1.40
C ALA A 134 -17.11 -36.12 -0.28
N LYS A 135 -16.20 -35.60 0.57
CA LYS A 135 -15.72 -36.32 1.76
C LYS A 135 -16.82 -36.52 2.82
N GLY A 136 -17.85 -35.67 2.82
CA GLY A 136 -18.94 -35.70 3.78
C GLY A 136 -18.55 -35.22 5.19
N ILE A 137 -19.17 -35.83 6.22
CA ILE A 137 -18.90 -35.49 7.62
C ILE A 137 -17.49 -35.91 8.07
N HIS A 138 -16.96 -35.19 9.06
CA HIS A 138 -15.67 -35.56 9.67
C HIS A 138 -15.83 -36.70 10.66
N VAL A 139 -15.14 -37.83 10.40
CA VAL A 139 -15.11 -39.00 11.29
C VAL A 139 -13.89 -38.91 12.20
N LEU A 140 -14.12 -38.88 13.49
CA LEU A 140 -13.10 -38.85 14.52
C LEU A 140 -12.51 -40.25 14.77
N ALA A 141 -11.32 -40.29 15.36
CA ALA A 141 -10.68 -41.54 15.73
C ALA A 141 -11.47 -42.29 16.83
N ASP A 142 -11.27 -43.59 16.92
CA ASP A 142 -12.01 -44.46 17.86
C ASP A 142 -11.75 -44.13 19.33
N ASP A 143 -10.65 -43.48 19.65
CA ASP A 143 -10.27 -43.06 21.02
C ASP A 143 -10.91 -41.71 21.41
N ALA A 144 -11.54 -40.98 20.49
CA ALA A 144 -12.14 -39.66 20.77
C ALA A 144 -13.16 -39.77 21.93
N PRO A 145 -13.08 -38.92 22.96
CA PRO A 145 -13.94 -39.02 24.14
C PRO A 145 -15.33 -38.49 23.89
N VAL A 146 -16.34 -39.36 23.91
CA VAL A 146 -17.74 -38.97 23.65
C VAL A 146 -18.24 -38.02 24.75
N GLY A 147 -18.87 -36.93 24.33
CA GLY A 147 -19.39 -35.89 25.22
C GLY A 147 -18.43 -34.72 25.48
N GLU A 148 -17.17 -34.83 25.05
CA GLU A 148 -16.22 -33.73 25.15
C GLU A 148 -16.25 -32.81 23.94
N ASP A 149 -15.58 -31.64 24.07
CA ASP A 149 -15.47 -30.65 22.99
C ASP A 149 -14.57 -31.17 21.86
N PRO A 150 -15.07 -31.28 20.64
CA PRO A 150 -14.31 -31.76 19.49
C PRO A 150 -13.20 -30.80 19.08
N MET A 151 -13.37 -29.48 19.28
CA MET A 151 -12.35 -28.49 18.93
C MET A 151 -11.11 -28.68 19.82
N LYS A 152 -11.33 -28.92 21.10
CA LYS A 152 -10.27 -29.20 22.05
C LYS A 152 -9.59 -30.53 21.76
N TYR A 153 -10.36 -31.59 21.49
CA TYR A 153 -9.82 -32.90 21.10
C TYR A 153 -8.92 -32.83 19.85
N LEU A 154 -9.39 -32.08 18.82
CA LEU A 154 -8.63 -31.87 17.60
C LEU A 154 -7.47 -30.89 17.79
N GLY A 155 -7.40 -30.16 18.93
CA GLY A 155 -6.43 -29.12 19.22
C GLY A 155 -6.58 -27.89 18.31
N LEU A 156 -7.82 -27.61 17.93
CA LEU A 156 -8.22 -26.46 17.12
C LEU A 156 -8.87 -25.38 17.97
N ASP A 157 -8.99 -25.59 19.29
CA ASP A 157 -9.43 -24.61 20.28
C ASP A 157 -8.28 -23.64 20.61
N ASP A 158 -7.87 -22.86 19.60
CA ASP A 158 -6.79 -21.88 19.71
C ASP A 158 -7.31 -20.48 19.39
N THR A 159 -6.99 -19.55 20.26
CA THR A 159 -7.17 -18.13 19.96
C THR A 159 -5.90 -17.59 19.32
N ARG A 160 -6.06 -17.00 18.13
CA ARG A 160 -4.96 -16.45 17.34
C ARG A 160 -5.11 -14.95 17.18
N TYR A 161 -3.99 -14.27 17.25
CA TYR A 161 -3.94 -12.85 16.93
C TYR A 161 -3.38 -12.62 15.52
N GLU A 162 -4.13 -11.87 14.72
CA GLU A 162 -3.61 -11.26 13.51
C GLU A 162 -3.02 -9.91 13.91
N LEU A 163 -1.70 -9.77 13.73
CA LEU A 163 -0.98 -8.58 14.16
C LEU A 163 -0.60 -7.72 12.95
N ASP A 164 -0.82 -6.41 13.06
CA ASP A 164 -0.18 -5.42 12.21
C ASP A 164 1.07 -4.89 12.93
N ILE A 165 2.19 -5.48 12.61
CA ILE A 165 3.47 -5.19 13.26
C ILE A 165 4.18 -4.06 12.51
N HIS A 166 4.49 -2.97 13.20
CA HIS A 166 5.32 -1.92 12.66
C HIS A 166 6.65 -2.44 12.13
N LYS A 167 7.16 -1.85 11.05
CA LYS A 167 8.35 -2.35 10.35
C LYS A 167 9.57 -2.55 11.24
N HIS A 168 9.79 -1.70 12.23
CA HIS A 168 10.91 -1.80 13.16
C HIS A 168 10.75 -2.95 14.16
N ARG A 169 9.53 -3.33 14.58
CA ARG A 169 9.26 -4.41 15.53
C ARG A 169 9.15 -5.81 14.88
N ASN A 170 9.37 -5.92 13.58
CA ASN A 170 9.32 -7.20 12.88
C ASN A 170 10.42 -8.20 13.31
N ASN A 171 11.53 -7.69 13.87
CA ASN A 171 12.67 -8.50 14.27
C ASN A 171 12.44 -9.24 15.59
N ASP A 172 11.52 -8.76 16.42
CA ASP A 172 11.25 -9.32 17.74
C ASP A 172 9.82 -9.84 17.89
N CYS A 173 8.80 -9.20 17.33
CA CYS A 173 7.39 -9.54 17.52
C CYS A 173 6.79 -10.45 16.44
N TYR A 174 7.55 -10.84 15.40
CA TYR A 174 7.04 -11.65 14.29
C TYR A 174 7.11 -13.17 14.55
N TYR A 175 7.37 -13.57 15.79
CA TYR A 175 7.47 -14.96 16.23
C TYR A 175 7.04 -15.12 17.68
N HIS A 176 6.76 -16.37 18.10
CA HIS A 176 6.05 -16.65 19.36
C HIS A 176 6.84 -16.26 20.61
N ILE A 177 8.14 -16.55 20.69
CA ILE A 177 8.99 -16.18 21.85
C ILE A 177 9.12 -14.65 21.95
N GLY A 178 9.37 -13.95 20.85
CA GLY A 178 9.48 -12.49 20.87
C GLY A 178 8.17 -11.83 21.26
N PHE A 179 7.04 -12.33 20.77
CA PHE A 179 5.73 -11.85 21.20
C PHE A 179 5.42 -12.19 22.67
N ALA A 180 5.90 -13.33 23.17
CA ALA A 180 5.79 -13.65 24.60
C ALA A 180 6.57 -12.66 25.48
N TYR A 181 7.74 -12.17 25.06
CA TYR A 181 8.45 -11.08 25.75
C TYR A 181 7.64 -9.80 25.80
N GLU A 182 6.92 -9.47 24.75
CA GLU A 182 6.06 -8.29 24.72
C GLU A 182 4.87 -8.43 25.69
N ILE A 183 4.19 -9.59 25.66
CA ILE A 183 3.12 -9.88 26.62
C ILE A 183 3.65 -9.87 28.05
N ALA A 184 4.85 -10.41 28.28
CA ALA A 184 5.50 -10.43 29.58
C ALA A 184 5.75 -9.01 30.11
N ALA A 185 6.26 -8.12 29.25
CA ALA A 185 6.42 -6.72 29.58
C ALA A 185 5.07 -6.05 29.95
N ILE A 186 4.02 -6.31 29.17
CA ILE A 186 2.67 -5.73 29.41
C ILE A 186 2.04 -6.25 30.72
N LEU A 187 2.20 -7.54 31.02
CA LEU A 187 1.60 -8.18 32.19
C LEU A 187 2.52 -8.17 33.43
N ASN A 188 3.72 -7.62 33.33
CA ASN A 188 4.76 -7.68 34.37
C ASN A 188 5.05 -9.13 34.81
N ARG A 189 5.33 -10.00 33.85
CA ARG A 189 5.65 -11.42 34.03
C ARG A 189 6.99 -11.75 33.40
N LYS A 190 7.52 -12.96 33.65
CA LYS A 190 8.77 -13.43 33.07
C LYS A 190 8.51 -14.50 32.01
N VAL A 191 9.34 -14.49 30.96
CA VAL A 191 9.32 -15.50 29.92
C VAL A 191 10.12 -16.72 30.36
N THR A 192 9.59 -17.89 30.11
CA THR A 192 10.31 -19.19 30.27
C THR A 192 10.65 -19.68 28.86
N LEU A 193 11.94 -19.82 28.57
CA LEU A 193 12.39 -20.33 27.29
C LEU A 193 12.26 -21.86 27.22
N PRO A 194 11.99 -22.42 26.02
CA PRO A 194 11.84 -23.84 25.83
C PRO A 194 13.17 -24.59 26.00
N GLU A 195 13.08 -25.89 26.31
CA GLU A 195 14.26 -26.75 26.46
C GLU A 195 15.03 -26.89 25.15
N ARG A 196 16.37 -26.84 25.24
CA ARG A 196 17.30 -26.85 24.09
C ARG A 196 18.47 -27.82 24.31
N SER A 197 18.44 -28.58 25.42
CA SER A 197 19.46 -29.54 25.73
C SER A 197 19.33 -30.79 24.86
N TYR A 198 20.42 -31.32 24.39
CA TYR A 198 20.52 -32.57 23.64
C TYR A 198 21.86 -33.25 23.93
N LYS A 199 21.98 -34.54 23.60
CA LYS A 199 23.21 -35.31 23.77
C LYS A 199 24.03 -35.26 22.50
N GLU A 200 25.32 -34.96 22.65
CA GLU A 200 26.27 -35.05 21.55
C GLU A 200 26.94 -36.43 21.49
N SER A 201 27.18 -36.93 20.28
CA SER A 201 27.94 -38.14 20.03
C SER A 201 29.44 -37.92 20.29
N LYS A 202 30.24 -38.99 20.16
CA LYS A 202 31.70 -38.90 20.26
C LYS A 202 32.36 -38.46 18.97
N GLU A 203 31.65 -38.50 17.84
CA GLU A 203 32.14 -38.05 16.55
C GLU A 203 32.19 -36.54 16.51
N THR A 204 33.12 -35.97 15.77
CA THR A 204 33.29 -34.50 15.66
C THR A 204 32.81 -33.98 14.31
N ILE A 205 32.18 -32.84 14.31
CA ILE A 205 31.68 -32.19 13.08
C ILE A 205 32.80 -31.89 12.08
N ALA A 206 34.03 -31.71 12.55
CA ALA A 206 35.19 -31.47 11.69
C ALA A 206 35.46 -32.60 10.68
N ASP A 207 34.99 -33.81 10.99
CA ASP A 207 35.14 -34.98 10.10
C ASP A 207 34.07 -34.96 8.98
N TYR A 208 33.02 -34.21 9.17
CA TYR A 208 31.85 -34.15 8.31
C TYR A 208 31.87 -32.91 7.39
N ILE A 209 32.08 -31.72 7.94
CA ILE A 209 31.90 -30.45 7.22
C ILE A 209 33.12 -29.55 7.29
N ASN A 210 33.48 -29.01 6.12
CA ASN A 210 34.42 -27.89 5.97
C ASN A 210 33.64 -26.65 5.52
N LEU A 211 33.49 -25.70 6.44
CA LEU A 211 32.79 -24.44 6.19
C LEU A 211 33.76 -23.36 5.70
N LYS A 212 33.39 -22.64 4.65
CA LYS A 212 34.07 -21.40 4.21
C LYS A 212 33.04 -20.35 3.85
N VAL A 213 33.19 -19.14 4.37
CA VAL A 213 32.33 -17.99 4.04
C VAL A 213 33.20 -16.93 3.34
N GLU A 214 32.96 -16.70 2.06
CA GLU A 214 33.75 -15.74 1.26
C GLU A 214 33.07 -14.37 1.15
N THR A 215 31.73 -14.32 1.19
CA THR A 215 31.00 -13.05 1.10
C THR A 215 30.94 -12.30 2.41
N GLN A 216 30.94 -10.96 2.35
CA GLN A 216 30.70 -10.10 3.50
C GLN A 216 29.19 -10.02 3.85
N ASP A 217 28.34 -10.42 2.94
CA ASP A 217 26.88 -10.40 3.11
C ASP A 217 26.34 -11.58 3.96
N CYS A 218 27.22 -12.42 4.49
CA CYS A 218 26.91 -13.44 5.47
C CYS A 218 27.77 -13.22 6.72
N PRO A 219 27.36 -12.34 7.64
CA PRO A 219 28.15 -12.02 8.84
C PRO A 219 28.14 -13.12 9.90
N TYR A 220 27.18 -14.03 9.86
CA TYR A 220 27.09 -15.17 10.76
C TYR A 220 26.60 -16.40 10.03
N TYR A 221 27.31 -17.49 10.19
CA TYR A 221 26.93 -18.81 9.69
C TYR A 221 27.31 -19.88 10.68
N SER A 222 26.35 -20.68 11.10
CA SER A 222 26.60 -21.83 11.99
C SER A 222 25.85 -23.06 11.48
N GLY A 223 26.38 -24.22 11.82
CA GLY A 223 25.75 -25.47 11.45
C GLY A 223 26.13 -26.66 12.33
N LYS A 224 25.26 -27.66 12.33
CA LYS A 224 25.43 -28.95 13.02
C LYS A 224 25.07 -30.11 12.09
N ILE A 225 25.53 -31.26 12.45
CA ILE A 225 25.19 -32.55 11.80
C ILE A 225 24.30 -33.36 12.72
N ALA A 226 23.27 -33.94 12.16
CA ALA A 226 22.42 -34.93 12.81
C ALA A 226 22.40 -36.22 11.97
N ASN A 227 22.84 -37.32 12.56
CA ASN A 227 22.89 -38.63 11.95
C ASN A 227 21.70 -39.49 12.39
N ASN A 228 21.46 -40.62 11.70
CA ASN A 228 20.43 -41.59 12.01
C ASN A 228 19.01 -40.99 12.01
N VAL A 229 18.80 -39.96 11.26
CA VAL A 229 17.51 -39.28 11.16
C VAL A 229 16.47 -40.25 10.56
N VAL A 230 15.33 -40.34 11.23
CA VAL A 230 14.17 -41.09 10.74
C VAL A 230 13.08 -40.16 10.30
N ILE A 231 12.84 -40.11 8.98
CA ILE A 231 11.76 -39.33 8.40
C ILE A 231 10.43 -40.05 8.68
N LYS A 232 9.53 -39.36 9.34
CA LYS A 232 8.19 -39.88 9.72
C LYS A 232 7.21 -38.74 9.86
N GLU A 233 5.97 -39.03 10.13
CA GLU A 233 4.95 -38.04 10.43
C GLU A 233 5.32 -37.24 11.69
N SER A 234 5.05 -35.93 11.65
CA SER A 234 5.30 -35.04 12.79
C SER A 234 4.41 -35.36 13.99
N PRO A 235 4.87 -35.12 15.21
CA PRO A 235 4.01 -35.16 16.40
C PRO A 235 2.83 -34.17 16.25
N ASP A 236 1.69 -34.57 16.84
CA ASP A 236 0.46 -33.80 16.68
C ASP A 236 0.56 -32.34 17.15
N PHE A 237 1.29 -32.08 18.23
CA PHE A 237 1.45 -30.71 18.71
C PHE A 237 2.21 -29.82 17.73
N ILE A 238 3.20 -30.36 16.98
CA ILE A 238 3.92 -29.66 15.93
C ILE A 238 2.97 -29.36 14.76
N LYS A 239 2.24 -30.40 14.30
CA LYS A 239 1.26 -30.23 13.20
C LYS A 239 0.22 -29.18 13.53
N LYS A 240 -0.40 -29.25 14.71
CA LYS A 240 -1.42 -28.31 15.17
C LYS A 240 -0.92 -26.87 15.21
N ARG A 241 0.27 -26.64 15.73
CA ARG A 241 0.89 -25.31 15.83
C ARG A 241 1.27 -24.73 14.47
N LEU A 242 1.80 -25.54 13.57
CA LEU A 242 2.08 -25.12 12.21
C LEU A 242 0.80 -24.71 11.49
N VAL A 243 -0.25 -25.53 11.58
CA VAL A 243 -1.57 -25.22 10.98
C VAL A 243 -2.17 -23.94 11.59
N ALA A 244 -2.09 -23.78 12.92
CA ALA A 244 -2.56 -22.56 13.59
C ALA A 244 -1.81 -21.30 13.12
N ALA A 245 -0.53 -21.44 12.78
CA ALA A 245 0.28 -20.36 12.19
C ALA A 245 0.11 -20.21 10.67
N GLY A 246 -0.74 -21.03 10.02
CA GLY A 246 -1.00 -20.97 8.59
C GLY A 246 0.00 -21.73 7.71
N MET A 247 0.76 -22.66 8.30
CA MET A 247 1.73 -23.50 7.58
C MET A 247 1.25 -24.95 7.46
N ARG A 248 1.50 -25.55 6.30
CA ARG A 248 1.18 -26.96 6.06
C ARG A 248 2.27 -27.85 6.66
N SER A 249 1.88 -28.92 7.37
CA SER A 249 2.79 -29.99 7.81
C SER A 249 3.20 -30.87 6.62
N ILE A 250 4.46 -31.31 6.61
CA ILE A 250 5.06 -32.14 5.55
C ILE A 250 5.59 -33.44 6.15
N ASN A 251 6.65 -33.38 6.93
CA ASN A 251 7.24 -34.47 7.70
C ASN A 251 7.96 -33.90 8.93
N ASN A 252 8.34 -34.75 9.87
CA ASN A 252 8.93 -34.34 11.14
C ASN A 252 10.18 -33.46 10.98
N VAL A 253 11.04 -33.67 10.01
CA VAL A 253 12.27 -32.90 9.80
C VAL A 253 11.97 -31.52 9.25
N VAL A 254 11.21 -31.42 8.17
CA VAL A 254 10.82 -30.15 7.58
C VAL A 254 9.96 -29.32 8.55
N ASP A 255 9.07 -29.98 9.25
CA ASP A 255 8.18 -29.34 10.22
C ASP A 255 8.94 -28.82 11.44
N ILE A 256 9.99 -29.50 11.90
CA ILE A 256 10.87 -29.00 12.97
C ILE A 256 11.56 -27.71 12.52
N SER A 257 12.05 -27.61 11.28
CA SER A 257 12.67 -26.36 10.79
C SER A 257 11.68 -25.21 10.77
N ASN A 258 10.46 -25.44 10.28
CA ASN A 258 9.38 -24.46 10.24
C ASN A 258 8.89 -24.10 11.65
N TYR A 259 8.79 -25.08 12.54
CA TYR A 259 8.40 -24.87 13.92
C TYR A 259 9.39 -23.94 14.63
N VAL A 260 10.70 -24.21 14.54
CA VAL A 260 11.73 -23.37 15.17
C VAL A 260 11.78 -21.98 14.56
N MET A 261 11.55 -21.85 13.26
CA MET A 261 11.44 -20.55 12.59
C MET A 261 10.27 -19.73 13.16
N LEU A 262 9.11 -20.34 13.39
CA LEU A 262 7.95 -19.65 13.98
C LEU A 262 8.12 -19.42 15.49
N GLU A 263 8.88 -20.26 16.16
CA GLU A 263 9.18 -20.17 17.60
C GLU A 263 10.18 -19.04 17.91
N TYR A 264 11.33 -19.00 17.21
CA TYR A 264 12.46 -18.09 17.44
C TYR A 264 12.61 -16.95 16.43
N GLY A 265 11.83 -16.95 15.34
CA GLY A 265 12.03 -15.99 14.25
C GLY A 265 13.22 -16.28 13.34
N GLN A 266 14.01 -17.30 13.64
CA GLN A 266 15.21 -17.70 12.92
C GLN A 266 14.89 -18.80 11.92
N PRO A 267 14.94 -18.55 10.61
CA PRO A 267 14.81 -19.61 9.62
C PRO A 267 16.01 -20.54 9.68
N LEU A 268 15.73 -21.82 9.58
CA LEU A 268 16.72 -22.89 9.48
C LEU A 268 16.58 -23.57 8.11
N HIS A 269 17.67 -24.04 7.56
CA HIS A 269 17.64 -24.90 6.38
C HIS A 269 18.34 -26.23 6.67
N PHE A 270 17.68 -27.32 6.25
CA PHE A 270 18.20 -28.67 6.45
C PHE A 270 18.57 -29.25 5.10
N PHE A 271 19.84 -29.56 4.93
CA PHE A 271 20.36 -30.19 3.73
C PHE A 271 20.49 -31.68 3.93
N ASP A 272 20.20 -32.49 2.94
CA ASP A 272 20.62 -33.85 2.86
C ASP A 272 22.14 -33.89 2.74
N TYR A 273 22.83 -34.42 3.73
CA TYR A 273 24.29 -34.45 3.81
C TYR A 273 24.92 -35.25 2.67
N ASP A 274 24.32 -36.38 2.28
CA ASP A 274 24.86 -37.23 1.21
C ASP A 274 24.81 -36.54 -0.14
N LYS A 275 23.83 -35.63 -0.34
CA LYS A 275 23.74 -34.79 -1.53
C LYS A 275 24.64 -33.55 -1.44
N LEU A 276 24.72 -32.90 -0.27
CA LEU A 276 25.55 -31.72 -0.01
C LEU A 276 27.04 -32.02 -0.04
N GLY A 277 27.43 -33.16 0.55
CA GLY A 277 28.82 -33.51 0.74
C GLY A 277 29.54 -32.76 1.87
N LYS A 278 30.87 -32.79 1.88
CA LYS A 278 31.71 -32.28 2.97
C LYS A 278 32.01 -30.79 2.91
N GLN A 279 31.75 -30.12 1.79
CA GLN A 279 32.10 -28.71 1.60
C GLN A 279 30.86 -27.83 1.64
N VAL A 280 30.88 -26.87 2.52
CA VAL A 280 29.90 -25.75 2.53
C VAL A 280 30.64 -24.45 2.23
N LEU A 281 30.36 -23.87 1.08
CA LEU A 281 30.95 -22.60 0.67
C LEU A 281 29.84 -21.55 0.45
N VAL A 282 29.84 -20.51 1.29
CA VAL A 282 28.92 -19.36 1.16
C VAL A 282 29.64 -18.23 0.41
N ARG A 283 29.10 -17.83 -0.73
CA ARG A 283 29.70 -16.82 -1.60
C ARG A 283 28.64 -16.02 -2.35
N ASN A 284 29.05 -14.98 -3.04
CA ASN A 284 28.21 -14.38 -4.06
C ASN A 284 28.10 -15.29 -5.28
N ALA A 285 26.95 -15.27 -5.95
CA ALA A 285 26.74 -16.02 -7.19
C ALA A 285 27.63 -15.50 -8.32
N LYS A 286 27.84 -16.33 -9.32
CA LYS A 286 28.45 -15.89 -10.59
C LYS A 286 27.36 -15.34 -11.49
N GLU A 287 27.69 -14.36 -12.32
CA GLU A 287 26.71 -13.77 -13.26
C GLU A 287 26.16 -14.85 -14.20
N GLY A 288 24.83 -14.96 -14.24
CA GLY A 288 24.14 -15.97 -15.06
C GLY A 288 24.18 -17.40 -14.48
N GLU A 289 24.66 -17.59 -13.25
CA GLU A 289 24.66 -18.89 -12.59
C GLU A 289 23.22 -19.38 -12.38
N LYS A 290 22.99 -20.68 -12.48
CA LYS A 290 21.66 -21.25 -12.44
C LYS A 290 21.48 -22.18 -11.25
N ILE A 291 20.26 -22.20 -10.70
CA ILE A 291 19.82 -23.13 -9.69
C ILE A 291 18.36 -23.53 -9.95
N VAL A 292 18.02 -24.80 -9.73
CA VAL A 292 16.63 -25.25 -9.68
C VAL A 292 16.21 -25.25 -8.21
N THR A 293 15.25 -24.42 -7.86
CA THR A 293 14.75 -24.27 -6.46
C THR A 293 13.72 -25.33 -6.13
N LEU A 294 13.40 -25.48 -4.82
CA LEU A 294 12.45 -26.48 -4.28
C LEU A 294 11.06 -26.42 -4.93
N ASP A 295 10.67 -25.31 -5.51
CA ASP A 295 9.43 -25.17 -6.29
C ASP A 295 9.54 -25.70 -7.74
N GLY A 296 10.66 -26.37 -8.09
CA GLY A 296 10.92 -26.96 -9.40
C GLY A 296 11.24 -25.95 -10.52
N LYS A 297 11.50 -24.69 -10.21
CA LYS A 297 11.77 -23.64 -11.20
C LYS A 297 13.25 -23.34 -11.30
N GLU A 298 13.75 -23.25 -12.55
CA GLU A 298 15.10 -22.74 -12.81
C GLU A 298 15.16 -21.24 -12.57
N ARG A 299 16.15 -20.79 -11.82
CA ARG A 299 16.42 -19.39 -11.50
C ARG A 299 17.79 -19.00 -12.03
N ILE A 300 17.86 -17.82 -12.65
CA ILE A 300 19.10 -17.21 -13.10
C ILE A 300 19.54 -16.19 -12.07
N LEU A 301 20.77 -16.33 -11.61
CA LEU A 301 21.35 -15.54 -10.54
C LEU A 301 22.23 -14.42 -11.09
N GLU A 302 22.37 -13.35 -10.31
CA GLU A 302 23.24 -12.22 -10.57
C GLU A 302 24.39 -12.19 -9.56
N ALA A 303 25.47 -11.50 -9.88
CA ALA A 303 26.69 -11.45 -9.06
C ALA A 303 26.49 -10.96 -7.62
N ASN A 304 25.40 -10.28 -7.32
CA ASN A 304 25.09 -9.81 -5.97
C ASN A 304 24.22 -10.78 -5.16
N ASP A 305 23.71 -11.85 -5.76
CA ASP A 305 22.93 -12.84 -5.03
C ASP A 305 23.86 -13.67 -4.15
N ILE A 306 23.39 -14.03 -2.95
CA ILE A 306 24.13 -14.86 -2.03
C ILE A 306 23.73 -16.31 -2.26
N VAL A 307 24.69 -17.19 -2.41
CA VAL A 307 24.45 -18.64 -2.58
C VAL A 307 25.25 -19.45 -1.58
N ILE A 308 24.67 -20.58 -1.18
CA ILE A 308 25.35 -21.67 -0.49
C ILE A 308 25.64 -22.73 -1.54
N THR A 309 26.86 -23.24 -1.56
CA THR A 309 27.31 -24.22 -2.55
C THR A 309 27.97 -25.42 -1.87
N ASP A 310 28.01 -26.55 -2.56
CA ASP A 310 28.76 -27.75 -2.20
C ASP A 310 30.27 -27.63 -2.55
N GLY A 311 30.71 -26.39 -2.88
CA GLY A 311 32.06 -26.10 -3.39
C GLY A 311 32.13 -26.15 -4.91
N LYS A 312 31.07 -26.60 -5.62
CA LYS A 312 30.99 -26.70 -7.09
C LYS A 312 29.82 -25.89 -7.62
N GLU A 313 28.64 -26.23 -7.21
CA GLU A 313 27.39 -25.63 -7.70
C GLU A 313 26.51 -25.10 -6.56
N PRO A 314 25.57 -24.17 -6.83
CA PRO A 314 24.63 -23.67 -5.86
C PRO A 314 23.67 -24.78 -5.39
N VAL A 315 23.51 -24.88 -4.07
CA VAL A 315 22.55 -25.77 -3.42
C VAL A 315 21.46 -25.00 -2.68
N CYS A 316 21.63 -23.69 -2.52
CA CYS A 316 20.61 -22.83 -1.90
C CYS A 316 20.81 -21.37 -2.34
N ILE A 317 19.71 -20.66 -2.62
CA ILE A 317 19.71 -19.19 -2.64
C ILE A 317 19.57 -18.74 -1.18
N ALA A 318 20.66 -18.25 -0.62
CA ALA A 318 20.80 -18.00 0.81
C ALA A 318 19.69 -17.09 1.36
N GLY A 319 19.03 -17.55 2.41
CA GLY A 319 17.94 -16.86 3.07
C GLY A 319 16.65 -16.74 2.25
N ILE A 320 16.54 -17.40 1.10
CA ILE A 320 15.37 -17.32 0.22
C ILE A 320 14.75 -18.69 -0.01
N MET A 321 15.47 -19.61 -0.67
CA MET A 321 14.94 -20.94 -0.97
C MET A 321 16.05 -21.94 -1.27
N GLY A 322 15.93 -23.14 -0.74
CA GLY A 322 16.83 -24.27 -1.03
C GLY A 322 16.78 -24.74 -2.48
N GLY A 323 17.82 -25.38 -2.92
CA GLY A 323 17.91 -26.08 -4.20
C GLY A 323 17.32 -27.48 -4.12
N LEU A 324 16.75 -27.95 -5.21
CA LEU A 324 16.20 -29.29 -5.34
C LEU A 324 17.30 -30.38 -5.27
N ASN A 325 18.55 -30.01 -5.57
CA ASN A 325 19.71 -30.89 -5.58
C ASN A 325 20.28 -31.23 -4.18
N SER A 326 19.72 -30.63 -3.10
CA SER A 326 20.17 -30.89 -1.73
C SER A 326 19.01 -31.09 -0.76
N ASP A 327 17.80 -31.31 -1.29
CA ASP A 327 16.58 -31.45 -0.52
C ASP A 327 16.55 -32.74 0.32
N VAL A 328 15.91 -32.65 1.47
CA VAL A 328 15.64 -33.77 2.37
C VAL A 328 14.47 -34.58 1.85
N ASP A 329 14.67 -35.86 1.63
CA ASP A 329 13.64 -36.82 1.19
C ASP A 329 13.48 -37.98 2.18
N GLU A 330 12.59 -38.93 1.88
CA GLU A 330 12.28 -40.08 2.72
C GLU A 330 13.47 -41.04 2.98
N ASN A 331 14.53 -40.96 2.18
CA ASN A 331 15.72 -41.78 2.28
C ASN A 331 16.84 -41.12 3.07
N THR A 332 16.71 -39.82 3.35
CA THR A 332 17.71 -39.01 4.07
C THR A 332 17.98 -39.58 5.47
N LYS A 333 19.24 -39.82 5.79
CA LYS A 333 19.70 -40.37 7.08
C LYS A 333 20.59 -39.44 7.86
N THR A 334 21.27 -38.56 7.16
CA THR A 334 22.16 -37.56 7.74
C THR A 334 21.78 -36.20 7.20
N ILE A 335 21.60 -35.22 8.08
CA ILE A 335 21.29 -33.86 7.70
C ILE A 335 22.35 -32.89 8.23
N PHE A 336 22.64 -31.86 7.41
CA PHE A 336 23.33 -30.66 7.85
C PHE A 336 22.30 -29.58 8.14
N ILE A 337 22.35 -29.06 9.38
CA ILE A 337 21.43 -28.05 9.90
C ILE A 337 22.11 -26.70 9.80
N GLU A 338 21.57 -25.78 8.99
CA GLU A 338 22.04 -24.39 8.85
C GLU A 338 21.26 -23.46 9.76
N SER A 339 22.00 -22.56 10.44
CA SER A 339 21.45 -21.38 11.08
C SER A 339 22.36 -20.19 10.81
N ALA A 340 21.88 -19.20 10.05
CA ALA A 340 22.71 -18.13 9.53
C ALA A 340 22.04 -16.76 9.63
N ILE A 341 22.82 -15.69 9.39
CA ILE A 341 22.35 -14.32 9.18
C ILE A 341 22.91 -13.84 7.85
N PHE A 342 22.04 -13.36 6.97
CA PHE A 342 22.39 -12.78 5.69
C PHE A 342 22.04 -11.31 5.64
N ASN A 343 22.69 -10.55 4.77
CA ASN A 343 22.41 -9.13 4.55
C ASN A 343 20.94 -8.92 4.17
N PRO A 344 20.14 -8.22 5.01
CA PRO A 344 18.70 -8.08 4.78
C PRO A 344 18.36 -7.28 3.52
N VAL A 345 19.20 -6.32 3.14
CA VAL A 345 19.01 -5.51 1.94
C VAL A 345 19.17 -6.37 0.70
N GLN A 346 20.28 -7.15 0.65
CA GLN A 346 20.56 -8.02 -0.49
C GLN A 346 19.50 -9.13 -0.62
N THR A 347 19.11 -9.75 0.49
CA THR A 347 18.02 -10.74 0.49
C THR A 347 16.72 -10.18 -0.07
N ARG A 348 16.34 -8.93 0.29
CA ARG A 348 15.15 -8.27 -0.26
C ARG A 348 15.27 -8.02 -1.76
N TYR A 349 16.42 -7.56 -2.25
CA TYR A 349 16.61 -7.32 -3.68
C TYR A 349 16.52 -8.60 -4.49
N THR A 350 17.22 -9.66 -4.06
CA THR A 350 17.18 -10.97 -4.72
C THR A 350 15.77 -11.55 -4.71
N SER A 351 15.08 -11.55 -3.56
CA SER A 351 13.71 -12.02 -3.42
C SER A 351 12.72 -11.26 -4.32
N ALA A 352 12.84 -9.93 -4.39
CA ALA A 352 11.98 -9.10 -5.23
C ALA A 352 12.26 -9.33 -6.72
N ARG A 353 13.53 -9.39 -7.14
CA ARG A 353 13.93 -9.62 -8.53
C ARG A 353 13.47 -10.99 -9.04
N LEU A 354 13.65 -12.02 -8.24
CA LEU A 354 13.22 -13.38 -8.60
C LEU A 354 11.72 -13.60 -8.43
N ASN A 355 10.97 -12.60 -7.90
CA ASN A 355 9.58 -12.70 -7.49
C ASN A 355 9.33 -13.95 -6.61
N LEU A 356 10.22 -14.16 -5.64
CA LEU A 356 10.26 -15.33 -4.79
C LEU A 356 10.20 -14.91 -3.32
N LYS A 357 8.99 -14.87 -2.77
CA LYS A 357 8.75 -14.58 -1.36
C LYS A 357 8.52 -15.89 -0.60
N SER A 358 9.38 -16.18 0.34
CA SER A 358 9.22 -17.28 1.29
C SER A 358 9.14 -16.73 2.71
N GLU A 359 8.70 -17.54 3.67
CA GLU A 359 8.70 -17.21 5.09
C GLU A 359 10.12 -16.89 5.60
N ALA A 360 11.13 -17.57 5.04
CA ALA A 360 12.54 -17.28 5.31
C ALA A 360 12.94 -15.92 4.77
N SER A 361 12.67 -15.61 3.48
CA SER A 361 13.05 -14.34 2.86
C SER A 361 12.39 -13.13 3.51
N ILE A 362 11.17 -13.29 4.04
CA ILE A 362 10.48 -12.26 4.79
C ILE A 362 11.24 -11.92 6.08
N ARG A 363 11.72 -12.93 6.81
CA ARG A 363 12.46 -12.76 8.08
C ARG A 363 13.88 -12.27 7.84
N TYR A 364 14.62 -12.88 6.95
CA TYR A 364 15.98 -12.43 6.60
C TYR A 364 15.98 -11.01 6.05
N GLY A 365 14.99 -10.67 5.21
CA GLY A 365 14.84 -9.33 4.65
C GLY A 365 14.55 -8.22 5.69
N LYS A 366 14.22 -8.57 6.91
CA LYS A 366 14.00 -7.65 8.04
C LYS A 366 15.20 -7.57 8.99
N GLY A 367 16.14 -8.50 8.87
CA GLY A 367 17.28 -8.66 9.77
C GLY A 367 16.98 -9.65 10.91
N LEU A 368 17.99 -10.38 11.34
CA LEU A 368 17.91 -11.40 12.39
C LEU A 368 18.93 -11.12 13.49
N SER A 369 18.57 -11.49 14.72
CA SER A 369 19.45 -11.34 15.89
C SER A 369 20.36 -12.55 16.05
N GLU A 370 21.65 -12.30 16.29
CA GLU A 370 22.62 -13.36 16.61
C GLU A 370 22.26 -14.14 17.90
N GLU A 371 21.53 -13.50 18.82
CA GLU A 371 21.10 -14.14 20.07
C GLU A 371 20.26 -15.39 19.79
N TYR A 372 19.38 -15.33 18.81
CA TYR A 372 18.49 -16.43 18.48
C TYR A 372 19.08 -17.44 17.50
N THR A 373 20.09 -17.07 16.72
CA THR A 373 20.69 -17.96 15.71
C THR A 373 21.25 -19.24 16.34
N LYS A 374 22.00 -19.11 17.45
CA LYS A 374 22.49 -20.27 18.18
C LYS A 374 21.37 -21.00 18.93
N GLN A 375 20.48 -20.27 19.59
CA GLN A 375 19.39 -20.87 20.37
C GLN A 375 18.44 -21.69 19.49
N ALA A 376 18.14 -21.21 18.28
CA ALA A 376 17.32 -21.91 17.29
C ALA A 376 18.01 -23.20 16.80
N LEU A 377 19.33 -23.13 16.55
CA LEU A 377 20.11 -24.31 16.17
C LEU A 377 20.06 -25.40 17.25
N ASP A 378 20.30 -24.99 18.52
CA ASP A 378 20.24 -25.90 19.65
C ASP A 378 18.82 -26.47 19.85
N ARG A 379 17.79 -25.63 19.66
CA ARG A 379 16.38 -26.07 19.73
C ARG A 379 16.04 -27.09 18.65
N ALA A 380 16.51 -26.88 17.43
CA ALA A 380 16.33 -27.83 16.34
C ALA A 380 16.99 -29.18 16.65
N CYS A 381 18.23 -29.16 17.18
CA CYS A 381 18.91 -30.38 17.61
C CYS A 381 18.14 -31.15 18.69
N HIS A 382 17.62 -30.43 19.70
CA HIS A 382 16.78 -31.01 20.73
C HIS A 382 15.51 -31.70 20.16
N LEU A 383 14.82 -31.02 19.24
CA LEU A 383 13.60 -31.56 18.64
C LEU A 383 13.89 -32.74 17.71
N LEU A 384 15.00 -32.71 16.96
CA LEU A 384 15.42 -33.80 16.09
C LEU A 384 15.85 -35.04 16.90
N GLU A 385 16.59 -34.88 17.99
CA GLU A 385 16.90 -35.97 18.91
C GLU A 385 15.62 -36.65 19.44
N LYS A 386 14.64 -35.84 19.84
CA LYS A 386 13.42 -36.32 20.49
C LYS A 386 12.39 -36.90 19.54
N TYR A 387 12.25 -36.35 18.32
CA TYR A 387 11.14 -36.63 17.40
C TYR A 387 11.57 -37.20 16.05
N ALA A 388 12.87 -37.22 15.76
CA ALA A 388 13.41 -37.79 14.54
C ALA A 388 14.49 -38.88 14.84
N ASP A 389 14.59 -39.33 16.07
CA ASP A 389 15.53 -40.32 16.55
C ASP A 389 16.99 -39.97 16.20
N ALA A 390 17.31 -38.73 16.02
CA ALA A 390 18.58 -38.22 15.51
C ALA A 390 19.71 -38.33 16.57
N THR A 391 20.91 -38.63 16.10
CA THR A 391 22.15 -38.57 16.88
C THR A 391 22.88 -37.27 16.49
N ILE A 392 23.01 -36.33 17.40
CA ILE A 392 23.67 -35.04 17.15
C ILE A 392 25.19 -35.20 17.25
N ILE A 393 25.90 -34.83 16.21
CA ILE A 393 27.38 -34.90 16.16
C ILE A 393 27.97 -33.74 17.00
N SER A 394 29.06 -34.07 17.73
CA SER A 394 29.69 -33.12 18.65
C SER A 394 30.32 -31.93 17.93
N GLY A 395 30.15 -30.75 18.52
CA GLY A 395 30.64 -29.46 18.02
C GLY A 395 29.70 -28.83 17.01
N SER A 396 30.12 -27.68 16.49
CA SER A 396 29.44 -26.93 15.42
C SER A 396 30.45 -26.27 14.50
N VAL A 397 30.14 -26.12 13.21
CA VAL A 397 30.88 -25.19 12.37
C VAL A 397 30.36 -23.80 12.63
N LEU A 398 31.26 -22.82 12.69
CA LEU A 398 30.90 -21.44 13.02
C LEU A 398 31.84 -20.46 12.32
N GLU A 399 31.25 -19.53 11.60
CA GLU A 399 31.88 -18.29 11.16
C GLU A 399 31.05 -17.13 11.73
N ASN A 400 31.65 -16.34 12.62
CA ASN A 400 31.00 -15.19 13.23
C ASN A 400 31.89 -13.95 13.06
N ARG A 401 31.39 -12.98 12.31
CA ARG A 401 32.04 -11.69 12.05
C ARG A 401 31.29 -10.52 12.69
N ILE A 402 30.23 -10.81 13.45
CA ILE A 402 29.47 -9.79 14.16
C ILE A 402 30.26 -9.35 15.37
N PRO A 403 30.56 -8.04 15.53
CA PRO A 403 31.25 -7.54 16.70
C PRO A 403 30.48 -7.83 17.99
N ASP A 404 31.17 -8.37 19.01
CA ASP A 404 30.58 -8.59 20.33
C ASP A 404 30.58 -7.29 21.15
N GLU A 405 29.97 -6.27 20.61
CA GLU A 405 29.84 -4.96 21.25
C GLU A 405 28.48 -4.83 21.92
N LYS A 406 28.48 -4.44 23.21
CA LYS A 406 27.26 -4.11 23.91
C LYS A 406 26.80 -2.72 23.51
N LYS A 407 25.59 -2.61 22.98
CA LYS A 407 24.94 -1.33 22.73
C LYS A 407 24.41 -0.78 24.06
N THR A 408 24.86 0.38 24.48
CA THR A 408 24.41 1.02 25.71
C THR A 408 23.92 2.44 25.47
N VAL A 409 22.93 2.85 26.26
CA VAL A 409 22.39 4.22 26.26
C VAL A 409 22.55 4.79 27.64
N THR A 410 23.10 5.99 27.75
CA THR A 410 23.25 6.72 29.02
C THR A 410 22.38 7.96 28.99
N PHE A 411 21.52 8.15 30.00
CA PHE A 411 20.61 9.29 30.08
C PHE A 411 20.25 9.61 31.53
N ARG A 412 19.68 10.83 31.74
CA ARG A 412 19.03 11.24 32.98
C ARG A 412 17.52 11.25 32.80
N LYS A 413 16.75 11.09 33.88
CA LYS A 413 15.28 11.11 33.83
C LYS A 413 14.73 12.37 33.18
N GLU A 414 15.39 13.53 33.37
CA GLU A 414 14.97 14.80 32.83
C GLU A 414 14.97 14.81 31.29
N GLU A 415 15.86 14.01 30.66
CA GLU A 415 15.92 13.90 29.20
C GLU A 415 14.71 13.12 28.68
N VAL A 416 14.38 11.99 29.31
CA VAL A 416 13.19 11.20 28.98
C VAL A 416 11.92 12.01 29.23
N ASN A 417 11.82 12.67 30.41
CA ASN A 417 10.66 13.49 30.78
C ASN A 417 10.45 14.66 29.80
N LYS A 418 11.53 15.28 29.34
CA LYS A 418 11.47 16.34 28.34
C LYS A 418 10.94 15.82 26.98
N LEU A 419 11.33 14.62 26.57
CA LEU A 419 10.85 14.01 25.33
C LEU A 419 9.37 13.63 25.42
N LEU A 420 8.96 13.02 26.52
CA LEU A 420 7.57 12.57 26.72
C LEU A 420 6.63 13.69 27.15
N GLY A 421 7.17 14.82 27.66
CA GLY A 421 6.36 15.94 28.14
C GLY A 421 5.61 15.66 29.45
N ILE A 422 6.09 14.72 30.26
CA ILE A 422 5.49 14.27 31.53
C ILE A 422 6.60 14.01 32.56
N GLU A 423 6.26 14.07 33.85
CA GLU A 423 7.18 13.72 34.94
C GLU A 423 6.99 12.24 35.34
N ILE A 424 7.93 11.40 34.96
CA ILE A 424 8.06 9.99 35.37
C ILE A 424 9.19 9.92 36.39
N SER A 425 8.97 9.22 37.51
CA SER A 425 9.99 9.04 38.54
C SER A 425 11.10 8.09 38.12
N GLU A 426 12.25 8.15 38.79
CA GLU A 426 13.34 7.17 38.54
C GLU A 426 12.85 5.74 38.83
N SER A 427 12.09 5.54 39.90
CA SER A 427 11.55 4.22 40.23
C SER A 427 10.54 3.68 39.23
N ASP A 428 9.73 4.54 38.59
CA ASP A 428 8.83 4.12 37.53
C ASP A 428 9.63 3.76 36.27
N MET A 429 10.68 4.51 35.95
CA MET A 429 11.56 4.17 34.82
C MET A 429 12.29 2.83 35.04
N GLU A 430 12.81 2.59 36.26
CA GLU A 430 13.39 1.30 36.66
C GLU A 430 12.38 0.17 36.48
N HIS A 431 11.13 0.39 36.93
CA HIS A 431 10.05 -0.58 36.80
C HIS A 431 9.77 -0.94 35.33
N GLU A 432 9.72 0.07 34.43
CA GLU A 432 9.47 -0.20 33.01
C GLU A 432 10.66 -0.89 32.33
N LEU A 433 11.90 -0.58 32.73
CA LEU A 433 13.09 -1.28 32.23
C LEU A 433 13.14 -2.74 32.69
N ASP A 434 12.76 -3.01 33.97
CA ASP A 434 12.64 -4.36 34.50
C ASP A 434 11.58 -5.20 33.77
N ARG A 435 10.43 -4.58 33.43
CA ARG A 435 9.37 -5.22 32.62
C ARG A 435 9.85 -5.59 31.21
N LEU A 436 10.68 -4.72 30.59
CA LEU A 436 11.28 -4.95 29.28
C LEU A 436 12.39 -6.00 29.29
N ASP A 437 12.84 -6.43 30.47
CA ASP A 437 14.03 -7.25 30.63
C ASP A 437 15.27 -6.59 29.99
N PHE A 438 15.42 -5.26 30.22
CA PHE A 438 16.57 -4.48 29.81
C PHE A 438 17.54 -4.33 30.96
N PRO A 439 18.77 -4.87 30.88
CA PRO A 439 19.76 -4.67 31.91
C PRO A 439 20.15 -3.19 32.04
N TYR A 440 20.17 -2.68 33.27
CA TYR A 440 20.55 -1.30 33.52
C TYR A 440 21.34 -1.12 34.82
N THR A 441 21.98 0.03 34.95
CA THR A 441 22.54 0.54 36.21
C THR A 441 22.08 1.97 36.41
N LEU A 442 21.77 2.31 37.66
CA LEU A 442 21.44 3.70 38.06
C LEU A 442 22.48 4.19 39.06
N GLN A 443 23.26 5.19 38.67
CA GLN A 443 24.30 5.78 39.53
C GLN A 443 24.23 7.31 39.46
N ASN A 444 24.09 7.95 40.60
CA ASN A 444 24.01 9.42 40.71
C ASN A 444 22.94 10.07 39.81
N GLY A 445 21.78 9.42 39.62
CA GLY A 445 20.69 9.88 38.78
C GLY A 445 20.95 9.71 37.29
N VAL A 446 21.95 8.90 36.91
CA VAL A 446 22.27 8.56 35.52
C VAL A 446 21.96 7.09 35.30
N PHE A 447 21.08 6.81 34.37
CA PHE A 447 20.81 5.48 33.86
C PHE A 447 21.86 5.11 32.81
N THR A 448 22.33 3.87 32.85
CA THR A 448 23.06 3.24 31.74
C THR A 448 22.33 1.94 31.42
N VAL A 449 21.64 1.91 30.30
CA VAL A 449 20.81 0.79 29.85
C VAL A 449 21.54 0.01 28.76
N GLU A 450 21.63 -1.30 28.90
CA GLU A 450 22.12 -2.21 27.85
C GLU A 450 20.94 -2.65 26.99
N ILE A 451 21.06 -2.47 25.67
CA ILE A 451 20.03 -2.89 24.71
C ILE A 451 20.22 -4.38 24.45
N PRO A 452 19.22 -5.24 24.72
CA PRO A 452 19.32 -6.68 24.41
C PRO A 452 19.52 -6.93 22.92
N LYS A 453 20.36 -7.90 22.55
CA LYS A 453 20.65 -8.23 21.14
C LYS A 453 19.42 -8.62 20.33
N ARG A 454 18.33 -9.07 20.97
CA ARG A 454 17.04 -9.34 20.32
C ARG A 454 16.32 -8.08 19.80
N ARG A 455 16.62 -6.90 20.38
CA ARG A 455 15.99 -5.63 20.04
C ARG A 455 16.86 -4.88 19.01
N LEU A 456 16.83 -5.36 17.77
CA LEU A 456 17.56 -4.74 16.65
C LEU A 456 16.99 -3.40 16.21
N ASP A 457 15.77 -3.12 16.60
CA ASP A 457 14.99 -1.91 16.32
C ASP A 457 15.44 -0.70 17.13
N ILE A 458 16.12 -0.93 18.26
CA ILE A 458 16.55 0.13 19.17
C ILE A 458 17.96 0.58 18.80
N ASP A 459 18.10 1.84 18.44
CA ASP A 459 19.39 2.49 18.29
C ASP A 459 19.89 2.99 19.65
N PRO A 460 21.21 3.11 19.86
CA PRO A 460 21.76 3.57 21.14
C PRO A 460 21.57 5.09 21.34
N ASN A 461 20.32 5.53 21.44
CA ASN A 461 19.93 6.90 21.70
C ASN A 461 18.77 6.97 22.74
N VAL A 462 18.67 8.12 23.40
CA VAL A 462 17.66 8.32 24.45
C VAL A 462 16.22 8.35 23.92
N ASN A 463 15.98 8.69 22.65
CA ASN A 463 14.63 8.77 22.11
C ASN A 463 13.98 7.40 22.07
N ASP A 464 14.73 6.38 21.62
CA ASP A 464 14.21 5.02 21.53
C ASP A 464 13.94 4.42 22.91
N ILE A 465 14.80 4.70 23.89
CA ILE A 465 14.52 4.29 25.29
C ILE A 465 13.34 5.05 25.88
N ALA A 466 13.20 6.33 25.58
CA ALA A 466 12.03 7.11 26.01
C ALA A 466 10.72 6.57 25.40
N GLU A 467 10.75 6.10 24.15
CA GLU A 467 9.61 5.42 23.52
C GLU A 467 9.25 4.14 24.28
N GLU A 468 10.23 3.30 24.58
CA GLU A 468 10.01 2.05 25.31
C GLU A 468 9.42 2.28 26.71
N ILE A 469 9.96 3.23 27.48
CA ILE A 469 9.42 3.61 28.77
C ILE A 469 8.01 4.19 28.61
N GLY A 470 7.82 5.11 27.66
CA GLY A 470 6.55 5.81 27.48
C GLY A 470 5.39 4.90 27.05
N ARG A 471 5.65 3.92 26.20
CA ARG A 471 4.63 2.98 25.71
C ARG A 471 4.13 2.02 26.81
N LEU A 472 5.02 1.56 27.69
CA LEU A 472 4.66 0.69 28.81
C LEU A 472 4.09 1.47 30.00
N TYR A 473 4.61 2.66 30.28
CA TYR A 473 3.98 3.60 31.24
C TYR A 473 2.55 3.96 30.80
N GLY A 474 2.30 3.96 29.50
CA GLY A 474 1.02 4.13 28.85
C GLY A 474 0.80 5.54 28.32
N TYR A 475 0.70 5.67 27.02
CA TYR A 475 0.45 6.95 26.32
C TYR A 475 -0.85 7.64 26.77
N GLN A 476 -1.83 6.89 27.27
CA GLN A 476 -3.04 7.45 27.84
C GLN A 476 -2.79 8.30 29.12
N ASN A 477 -1.65 8.11 29.78
CA ASN A 477 -1.24 8.89 30.94
C ASN A 477 -0.55 10.20 30.55
N LEU A 478 -0.21 10.38 29.26
CA LEU A 478 0.41 11.61 28.77
C LEU A 478 -0.64 12.72 28.65
N VAL A 479 -0.40 13.82 29.36
CA VAL A 479 -1.31 14.98 29.34
C VAL A 479 -0.94 15.90 28.19
N SER A 480 -1.90 16.13 27.29
CA SER A 480 -1.71 17.07 26.19
C SER A 480 -1.53 18.50 26.68
N THR A 481 -0.48 19.18 26.25
CA THR A 481 -0.22 20.57 26.56
C THR A 481 -0.19 21.42 25.31
N LEU A 482 -0.63 22.68 25.42
CA LEU A 482 -0.50 23.62 24.30
C LEU A 482 0.93 24.17 24.22
N PRO A 483 1.51 24.23 23.02
CA PRO A 483 2.82 24.82 22.84
C PRO A 483 2.79 26.32 23.18
N ARG A 484 3.81 26.80 23.88
CA ARG A 484 4.00 28.25 24.16
C ARG A 484 4.80 28.85 23.00
N VAL A 485 4.11 29.41 22.04
CA VAL A 485 4.72 30.06 20.89
C VAL A 485 4.21 31.49 20.73
N PRO A 486 5.00 32.41 20.19
CA PRO A 486 4.51 33.75 19.84
C PRO A 486 3.33 33.64 18.88
N ILE A 487 2.28 34.40 19.13
CA ILE A 487 1.13 34.47 18.22
C ILE A 487 1.60 35.10 16.92
N ARG A 488 1.49 34.35 15.84
CA ARG A 488 1.78 34.81 14.48
C ARG A 488 0.54 34.62 13.62
N LYS A 489 0.22 35.63 12.82
CA LYS A 489 -0.84 35.49 11.82
C LYS A 489 -0.36 34.51 10.73
N GLY A 490 -0.99 33.37 10.66
CA GLY A 490 -0.72 32.42 9.57
C GLY A 490 -1.20 32.98 8.23
N ALA A 491 -0.40 32.78 7.17
CA ALA A 491 -0.77 33.07 5.81
C ALA A 491 -0.16 32.06 4.85
N TYR A 492 -0.86 31.80 3.78
CA TYR A 492 -0.27 31.08 2.64
C TYR A 492 0.65 32.03 1.87
N VAL A 493 1.80 31.57 1.44
CA VAL A 493 2.78 32.36 0.68
C VAL A 493 3.22 31.62 -0.58
N GLY A 494 3.75 32.35 -1.56
CA GLY A 494 4.31 31.78 -2.79
C GLY A 494 3.38 30.85 -3.56
N ALA A 495 3.86 29.70 -3.98
CA ALA A 495 3.10 28.73 -4.78
C ALA A 495 1.83 28.22 -4.09
N VAL A 496 1.86 28.09 -2.75
CA VAL A 496 0.69 27.64 -1.99
C VAL A 496 -0.42 28.69 -2.00
N ALA A 497 -0.06 29.97 -1.85
CA ALA A 497 -1.02 31.08 -1.95
C ALA A 497 -1.64 31.12 -3.34
N LEU A 498 -0.82 31.08 -4.40
CA LEU A 498 -1.28 31.06 -5.78
C LEU A 498 -2.23 29.90 -6.06
N ARG A 499 -1.87 28.69 -5.62
CA ARG A 499 -2.72 27.50 -5.79
C ARG A 499 -4.09 27.67 -5.12
N LYS A 500 -4.12 28.23 -3.90
CA LYS A 500 -5.35 28.47 -3.16
C LYS A 500 -6.22 29.52 -3.84
N ASP A 501 -5.61 30.59 -4.31
CA ASP A 501 -6.33 31.67 -5.00
C ASP A 501 -6.88 31.21 -6.35
N LEU A 502 -6.10 30.48 -7.14
CA LEU A 502 -6.57 29.88 -8.39
C LEU A 502 -7.71 28.89 -8.16
N SER A 503 -7.55 27.98 -7.18
CA SER A 503 -8.62 27.04 -6.84
C SER A 503 -9.91 27.75 -6.45
N LYS A 504 -9.83 28.81 -5.63
CA LYS A 504 -10.98 29.64 -5.27
C LYS A 504 -11.59 30.32 -6.50
N ARG A 505 -10.74 30.85 -7.38
CA ARG A 505 -11.20 31.52 -8.60
C ARG A 505 -11.89 30.56 -9.56
N LEU A 506 -11.31 29.41 -9.83
CA LEU A 506 -11.88 28.39 -10.71
C LEU A 506 -13.23 27.88 -10.20
N ARG A 507 -13.35 27.65 -8.90
CA ARG A 507 -14.65 27.28 -8.30
C ARG A 507 -15.69 28.39 -8.46
N SER A 508 -15.30 29.64 -8.32
CA SER A 508 -16.21 30.78 -8.53
C SER A 508 -16.67 30.95 -10.00
N LEU A 509 -15.93 30.34 -10.92
CA LEU A 509 -16.29 30.20 -12.32
C LEU A 509 -17.10 28.92 -12.63
N GLY A 510 -17.62 28.25 -11.63
CA GLY A 510 -18.49 27.09 -11.80
C GLY A 510 -17.74 25.75 -12.06
N LEU A 511 -16.44 25.68 -11.84
CA LEU A 511 -15.66 24.46 -12.04
C LEU A 511 -15.53 23.65 -10.76
N ASN A 512 -15.53 22.33 -10.86
CA ASN A 512 -15.35 21.40 -9.76
C ASN A 512 -13.91 20.87 -9.69
N GLU A 513 -13.30 20.89 -8.51
CA GLU A 513 -11.96 20.34 -8.30
C GLU A 513 -12.01 18.82 -8.31
N VAL A 514 -11.08 18.22 -9.05
CA VAL A 514 -10.84 16.77 -9.01
C VAL A 514 -9.39 16.52 -8.65
N LYS A 515 -9.10 15.33 -8.14
CA LYS A 515 -7.75 14.83 -7.88
C LYS A 515 -7.61 13.46 -8.50
N THR A 516 -6.62 13.36 -9.37
CA THR A 516 -6.35 12.13 -10.11
C THR A 516 -4.99 11.57 -9.74
N TYR A 517 -4.75 10.33 -10.13
CA TYR A 517 -3.46 9.68 -9.88
C TYR A 517 -2.35 10.28 -10.74
N THR A 518 -1.16 10.39 -10.16
CA THR A 518 0.07 10.76 -10.87
C THR A 518 0.53 9.64 -11.81
N LEU A 519 0.21 8.39 -11.47
CA LEU A 519 0.52 7.22 -12.29
C LEU A 519 -0.58 6.98 -13.32
N THR A 520 -0.17 6.67 -14.55
CA THR A 520 -1.05 6.41 -15.68
C THR A 520 -0.50 5.28 -16.56
N SER A 521 -1.26 4.88 -17.58
CA SER A 521 -0.77 3.91 -18.57
C SER A 521 0.13 4.58 -19.62
N PRO A 522 1.00 3.82 -20.30
CA PRO A 522 1.83 4.34 -21.41
C PRO A 522 1.00 5.00 -22.50
N THR A 523 -0.14 4.40 -22.85
CA THR A 523 -1.07 4.92 -23.86
C THR A 523 -1.66 6.28 -23.47
N MET A 524 -2.06 6.44 -22.21
CA MET A 524 -2.59 7.71 -21.73
C MET A 524 -1.49 8.76 -21.57
N ALA A 525 -0.30 8.37 -21.10
CA ALA A 525 0.85 9.27 -20.99
C ALA A 525 1.35 9.79 -22.34
N SER A 526 1.03 9.13 -23.44
CA SER A 526 1.39 9.59 -24.81
C SER A 526 0.44 10.66 -25.37
N LYS A 527 -0.72 10.90 -24.74
CA LYS A 527 -1.72 11.86 -25.20
C LYS A 527 -1.40 13.30 -24.76
N PHE A 528 -1.86 14.26 -25.55
CA PHE A 528 -1.71 15.70 -25.30
C PHE A 528 -0.26 16.14 -25.09
N ARG A 529 0.67 15.54 -25.82
CA ARG A 529 2.07 15.93 -25.78
C ARG A 529 2.29 17.30 -26.43
N TYR A 530 2.31 18.32 -25.61
CA TYR A 530 2.67 19.67 -26.01
C TYR A 530 4.19 19.89 -25.98
N GLU A 531 4.84 19.34 -24.97
CA GLU A 531 6.29 19.33 -24.80
C GLU A 531 6.78 17.90 -24.98
N THR A 532 7.95 17.73 -25.64
CA THR A 532 8.61 16.43 -25.77
C THR A 532 9.36 16.10 -24.47
N LYS A 533 8.61 15.82 -23.40
CA LYS A 533 9.19 15.32 -22.15
C LYS A 533 9.31 13.79 -22.21
N GLU A 534 10.49 13.27 -21.88
CA GLU A 534 10.66 11.84 -21.71
C GLU A 534 9.94 11.37 -20.43
N GLN A 535 9.32 10.20 -20.51
CA GLN A 535 8.51 9.63 -19.45
C GLN A 535 9.36 8.87 -18.44
N ILE A 536 8.95 8.89 -17.18
CA ILE A 536 9.44 8.00 -16.14
C ILE A 536 8.57 6.75 -16.13
N VAL A 537 9.19 5.61 -16.43
CA VAL A 537 8.54 4.29 -16.35
C VAL A 537 8.96 3.60 -15.07
N LEU A 538 8.01 3.05 -14.32
CA LEU A 538 8.29 2.31 -13.10
C LEU A 538 8.87 0.93 -13.45
N PRO A 539 9.96 0.48 -12.80
CA PRO A 539 10.54 -0.83 -13.06
C PRO A 539 9.59 -1.99 -12.69
N ASN A 540 8.87 -1.86 -11.57
CA ASN A 540 7.94 -2.85 -11.04
C ASN A 540 6.60 -2.20 -10.72
N PRO A 541 5.75 -1.90 -11.72
CA PRO A 541 4.46 -1.28 -11.47
C PRO A 541 3.46 -2.28 -10.89
N MET A 542 2.53 -1.80 -10.07
CA MET A 542 1.42 -2.62 -9.55
C MET A 542 0.50 -3.13 -10.68
N SER A 543 0.35 -2.35 -11.75
CA SER A 543 -0.39 -2.72 -12.96
C SER A 543 0.12 -1.91 -14.15
N VAL A 544 -0.14 -2.39 -15.37
CA VAL A 544 0.20 -1.68 -16.61
C VAL A 544 -0.47 -0.31 -16.68
N ASP A 545 -1.69 -0.20 -16.17
CA ASP A 545 -2.46 1.05 -16.14
C ASP A 545 -1.86 2.13 -15.22
N LYS A 546 -0.90 1.77 -14.37
CA LYS A 546 -0.22 2.66 -13.41
C LYS A 546 1.29 2.49 -13.48
N SER A 547 1.83 2.36 -14.69
CA SER A 547 3.25 2.07 -14.91
C SER A 547 4.10 3.28 -15.31
N VAL A 548 3.47 4.43 -15.63
CA VAL A 548 4.16 5.63 -16.10
C VAL A 548 3.72 6.83 -15.30
N ILE A 549 4.67 7.72 -14.98
CA ILE A 549 4.35 9.01 -14.37
C ILE A 549 3.88 9.99 -15.44
N ARG A 550 2.78 10.71 -15.17
CA ARG A 550 2.15 11.63 -16.12
C ARG A 550 3.02 12.85 -16.43
N THR A 551 3.01 13.24 -17.69
CA THR A 551 3.63 14.49 -18.20
C THR A 551 2.60 15.59 -18.49
N SER A 552 1.31 15.25 -18.53
CA SER A 552 0.15 16.15 -18.67
C SER A 552 -0.97 15.67 -17.73
N ILE A 553 -1.81 16.61 -17.28
CA ILE A 553 -3.00 16.30 -16.45
C ILE A 553 -4.21 15.99 -17.34
N LEU A 554 -4.23 16.49 -18.58
CA LEU A 554 -5.38 16.36 -19.49
C LEU A 554 -5.85 14.93 -19.73
N PRO A 555 -4.97 13.92 -19.92
CA PRO A 555 -5.41 12.53 -20.04
C PRO A 555 -6.18 12.04 -18.82
N SER A 556 -5.76 12.46 -17.63
CA SER A 556 -6.43 12.10 -16.38
C SER A 556 -7.81 12.74 -16.25
N LEU A 557 -7.94 14.01 -16.63
CA LEU A 557 -9.24 14.69 -16.68
C LEU A 557 -10.19 14.04 -17.71
N LEU A 558 -9.66 13.60 -18.85
CA LEU A 558 -10.45 12.87 -19.84
C LEU A 558 -10.96 11.54 -19.27
N THR A 559 -10.15 10.83 -18.49
CA THR A 559 -10.59 9.61 -17.79
C THR A 559 -11.72 9.91 -16.80
N VAL A 560 -11.63 11.00 -16.04
CA VAL A 560 -12.72 11.45 -15.14
C VAL A 560 -13.98 11.78 -15.93
N TYR A 561 -13.84 12.45 -17.07
CA TYR A 561 -14.96 12.74 -17.96
C TYR A 561 -15.64 11.44 -18.45
N GLU A 562 -14.89 10.48 -18.98
CA GLU A 562 -15.43 9.21 -19.48
C GLU A 562 -16.11 8.40 -18.35
N TYR A 563 -15.56 8.42 -17.15
CA TYR A 563 -16.17 7.81 -15.97
C TYR A 563 -17.55 8.41 -15.65
N ASN A 564 -17.65 9.75 -15.67
CA ASN A 564 -18.92 10.46 -15.42
C ASN A 564 -19.93 10.23 -16.56
N LYS A 565 -19.47 10.30 -17.81
CA LYS A 565 -20.28 10.02 -18.99
C LYS A 565 -20.93 8.63 -18.94
N ALA A 566 -20.15 7.60 -18.55
CA ALA A 566 -20.67 6.24 -18.38
C ALA A 566 -21.81 6.17 -17.32
N ARG A 567 -21.87 7.16 -16.41
CA ARG A 567 -22.92 7.31 -15.39
C ARG A 567 -24.00 8.33 -15.77
N LYS A 568 -24.07 8.68 -17.05
CA LYS A 568 -25.06 9.60 -17.63
C LYS A 568 -24.97 11.03 -17.12
N VAL A 569 -23.80 11.46 -16.62
CA VAL A 569 -23.56 12.88 -16.32
C VAL A 569 -23.23 13.59 -17.63
N SER A 570 -24.11 14.48 -18.06
CA SER A 570 -24.04 15.16 -19.36
C SER A 570 -23.10 16.37 -19.35
N ASP A 571 -23.04 17.06 -18.22
CA ASP A 571 -22.37 18.35 -18.10
C ASP A 571 -21.23 18.22 -17.09
N VAL A 572 -20.00 18.32 -17.59
CA VAL A 572 -18.77 18.10 -16.79
C VAL A 572 -17.88 19.32 -16.92
N MET A 573 -17.69 20.03 -15.79
CA MET A 573 -16.88 21.23 -15.65
C MET A 573 -15.89 20.98 -14.52
N ILE A 574 -14.70 20.50 -14.87
CA ILE A 574 -13.71 20.06 -13.89
C ILE A 574 -12.35 20.73 -14.10
N TYR A 575 -11.61 20.84 -13.00
CA TYR A 575 -10.21 21.26 -13.03
C TYR A 575 -9.36 20.48 -12.03
N GLU A 576 -8.08 20.44 -12.31
CA GLU A 576 -7.08 19.93 -11.37
C GLU A 576 -5.86 20.84 -11.34
N ILE A 577 -5.33 21.10 -10.15
CA ILE A 577 -4.03 21.74 -9.95
C ILE A 577 -3.10 20.71 -9.34
N ALA A 578 -2.12 20.24 -10.12
CA ALA A 578 -1.26 19.15 -9.73
C ALA A 578 0.09 19.22 -10.43
N ASN A 579 1.01 18.35 -10.01
CA ASN A 579 2.34 18.25 -10.60
C ASN A 579 2.36 17.21 -11.74
N THR A 580 3.18 17.50 -12.72
CA THR A 580 3.66 16.59 -13.76
C THR A 580 5.17 16.49 -13.65
N TYR A 581 5.76 15.46 -14.23
CA TYR A 581 7.17 15.16 -14.05
C TYR A 581 7.81 14.80 -15.39
N ASP A 582 9.09 15.11 -15.54
CA ASP A 582 9.90 14.66 -16.65
C ASP A 582 10.91 13.58 -16.23
N LYS A 583 11.70 13.06 -17.16
CA LYS A 583 12.74 12.05 -16.92
C LYS A 583 13.79 12.50 -15.90
N ASN A 584 14.07 13.79 -15.83
CA ASN A 584 15.03 14.34 -14.86
C ASN A 584 14.44 14.50 -13.47
N ARG A 585 13.19 14.05 -13.26
CA ARG A 585 12.39 14.18 -12.03
C ARG A 585 12.10 15.63 -11.66
N GLU A 586 12.14 16.54 -12.65
CA GLU A 586 11.73 17.92 -12.43
C GLU A 586 10.21 17.98 -12.31
N GLU A 587 9.75 18.63 -11.25
CA GLU A 587 8.33 18.90 -11.03
C GLU A 587 7.91 20.15 -11.80
N ASP A 588 6.81 20.01 -12.56
CA ASP A 588 6.12 21.12 -13.19
C ASP A 588 4.67 21.17 -12.70
N ALA A 589 4.39 22.13 -11.84
CA ALA A 589 3.04 22.35 -11.37
C ALA A 589 2.19 22.96 -12.50
N LYS A 590 1.03 22.36 -12.75
CA LYS A 590 0.10 22.77 -13.80
C LYS A 590 -1.31 22.96 -13.26
N VAL A 591 -2.08 23.82 -13.92
CA VAL A 591 -3.53 23.89 -13.81
C VAL A 591 -4.14 23.41 -15.11
N ALA A 592 -5.01 22.42 -15.02
CA ALA A 592 -5.73 21.89 -16.18
C ALA A 592 -7.24 21.98 -15.97
N ILE A 593 -7.97 22.25 -17.05
CA ILE A 593 -9.43 22.36 -17.08
C ILE A 593 -9.97 21.46 -18.19
N LEU A 594 -11.10 20.82 -17.94
CA LEU A 594 -11.89 20.12 -18.94
C LEU A 594 -13.35 20.53 -18.80
N MET A 595 -13.97 20.90 -19.92
CA MET A 595 -15.37 21.31 -19.97
C MET A 595 -16.12 20.60 -21.09
N LYS A 596 -17.33 20.14 -20.79
CA LYS A 596 -18.25 19.53 -21.76
C LYS A 596 -19.70 19.73 -21.30
N GLY A 597 -20.58 20.02 -22.23
CA GLY A 597 -22.03 20.13 -21.98
C GLY A 597 -22.50 21.56 -21.80
N ASN A 598 -23.52 21.79 -21.00
CA ASN A 598 -24.08 23.12 -20.77
C ASN A 598 -23.39 23.76 -19.56
N TYR A 599 -22.72 24.88 -19.80
CA TYR A 599 -22.15 25.71 -18.73
C TYR A 599 -23.24 26.43 -17.95
N ILE A 600 -24.24 26.95 -18.65
CA ILE A 600 -25.49 27.47 -18.07
C ILE A 600 -26.63 26.56 -18.53
N GLN A 601 -27.38 26.02 -17.58
CA GLN A 601 -28.53 25.19 -17.87
C GLN A 601 -29.66 26.02 -18.49
N ASN A 602 -30.33 25.43 -19.48
CA ASN A 602 -31.53 26.04 -20.00
C ASN A 602 -32.66 25.93 -18.97
N SER A 603 -33.34 27.06 -18.72
CA SER A 603 -34.45 27.13 -17.77
C SER A 603 -35.57 28.01 -18.37
N TRP A 604 -36.67 28.14 -17.64
CA TRP A 604 -37.76 29.00 -18.03
C TRP A 604 -37.37 30.48 -18.10
N SER A 605 -36.35 30.91 -17.34
CA SER A 605 -35.91 32.31 -17.23
C SER A 605 -34.57 32.59 -17.89
N THR A 606 -33.88 31.57 -18.35
CA THR A 606 -32.48 31.72 -18.84
C THR A 606 -32.22 30.81 -20.03
N THR A 607 -31.74 31.36 -21.12
CA THR A 607 -31.23 30.57 -22.24
C THR A 607 -29.91 29.88 -21.84
N GLY A 608 -29.83 28.58 -22.05
CA GLY A 608 -28.65 27.80 -21.76
C GLY A 608 -27.45 28.21 -22.60
N MET A 609 -26.28 28.08 -22.06
CA MET A 609 -25.00 28.30 -22.75
C MET A 609 -24.20 26.99 -22.79
N LYS A 610 -23.93 26.50 -24.00
CA LYS A 610 -23.08 25.33 -24.20
C LYS A 610 -21.61 25.70 -24.06
N THR A 611 -20.81 24.75 -23.66
CA THR A 611 -19.35 24.89 -23.67
C THR A 611 -18.84 24.95 -25.10
N ASP A 612 -17.95 25.92 -25.37
CA ASP A 612 -17.25 26.06 -26.61
C ASP A 612 -15.81 26.54 -26.38
N PHE A 613 -15.08 26.75 -27.45
CA PHE A 613 -13.71 27.27 -27.40
C PHE A 613 -13.64 28.66 -26.78
N TYR A 614 -14.61 29.55 -27.10
CA TYR A 614 -14.60 30.91 -26.61
C TYR A 614 -14.90 31.03 -25.13
N LEU A 615 -15.79 30.17 -24.63
CA LEU A 615 -16.03 30.09 -23.19
C LEU A 615 -14.77 29.59 -22.44
N MET A 616 -14.09 28.55 -22.93
CA MET A 616 -12.83 28.09 -22.35
C MET A 616 -11.76 29.17 -22.41
N LYS A 617 -11.67 29.90 -23.55
CA LYS A 617 -10.73 31.00 -23.70
C LYS A 617 -11.07 32.14 -22.72
N GLY A 618 -12.33 32.48 -22.54
CA GLY A 618 -12.79 33.47 -21.58
C GLY A 618 -12.45 33.12 -20.14
N ILE A 619 -12.53 31.85 -19.77
CA ILE A 619 -12.07 31.35 -18.44
C ILE A 619 -10.54 31.50 -18.31
N CYS A 620 -9.78 31.16 -19.36
CA CYS A 620 -8.34 31.37 -19.40
C CYS A 620 -7.97 32.84 -19.21
N GLU A 621 -8.59 33.73 -19.99
CA GLU A 621 -8.40 35.17 -19.88
C GLU A 621 -8.79 35.73 -18.51
N ASN A 622 -9.86 35.21 -17.92
CA ASN A 622 -10.29 35.58 -16.59
C ASN A 622 -9.23 35.20 -15.53
N VAL A 623 -8.65 34.00 -15.61
CA VAL A 623 -7.57 33.56 -14.74
C VAL A 623 -6.35 34.44 -14.90
N LEU A 624 -5.92 34.71 -16.14
CA LEU A 624 -4.73 35.51 -16.41
C LEU A 624 -4.92 36.98 -15.98
N ASN A 625 -6.10 37.55 -16.22
CA ASN A 625 -6.45 38.90 -15.77
C ASN A 625 -6.51 39.01 -14.24
N TYR A 626 -7.08 38.00 -13.56
CA TYR A 626 -7.12 37.93 -12.10
C TYR A 626 -5.72 37.93 -11.48
N LEU A 627 -4.77 37.26 -12.14
CA LEU A 627 -3.37 37.25 -11.73
C LEU A 627 -2.56 38.47 -12.14
N GLY A 628 -3.20 39.47 -12.77
CA GLY A 628 -2.57 40.75 -13.15
C GLY A 628 -1.75 40.68 -14.45
N PHE A 629 -2.04 39.74 -15.33
CA PHE A 629 -1.37 39.59 -16.63
C PHE A 629 -2.10 40.27 -17.80
N GLN A 630 -3.03 41.16 -17.54
CA GLN A 630 -3.74 41.91 -18.59
C GLN A 630 -2.78 42.52 -19.64
N ASN A 631 -3.10 42.31 -20.91
CA ASN A 631 -2.33 42.77 -22.08
C ASN A 631 -0.90 42.22 -22.18
N ARG A 632 -0.62 41.08 -21.52
CA ARG A 632 0.68 40.41 -21.55
C ARG A 632 0.60 39.01 -22.17
N TYR A 633 -0.60 38.49 -22.37
CA TYR A 633 -0.84 37.17 -22.97
C TYR A 633 -1.42 37.31 -24.38
N THR A 634 -1.17 36.29 -25.19
CA THR A 634 -1.75 36.13 -26.52
C THR A 634 -2.08 34.68 -26.77
N PHE A 635 -3.03 34.43 -27.68
CA PHE A 635 -3.38 33.10 -28.14
C PHE A 635 -2.90 32.94 -29.58
N GLN A 636 -2.01 32.02 -29.82
CA GLN A 636 -1.47 31.75 -31.14
C GLN A 636 -2.03 30.42 -31.66
N PRO A 637 -2.75 30.43 -32.80
CA PRO A 637 -3.18 29.17 -33.42
C PRO A 637 -2.00 28.22 -33.62
N LYS A 638 -2.15 26.98 -33.17
CA LYS A 638 -1.11 25.97 -33.29
C LYS A 638 -1.75 24.59 -33.34
N GLU A 639 -1.28 23.78 -34.26
CA GLU A 639 -1.64 22.39 -34.31
C GLU A 639 -0.95 21.64 -33.13
N ILE A 640 -1.75 20.96 -32.34
CA ILE A 640 -1.30 20.26 -31.11
C ILE A 640 -1.87 18.85 -31.16
N ALA A 641 -1.05 17.88 -30.88
CA ALA A 641 -1.45 16.48 -30.84
C ALA A 641 -2.65 16.26 -29.92
N ASP A 642 -3.61 15.46 -30.31
CA ASP A 642 -4.86 15.16 -29.62
C ASP A 642 -5.84 16.35 -29.48
N LEU A 643 -5.53 17.53 -30.01
CA LEU A 643 -6.45 18.63 -30.16
C LEU A 643 -6.90 18.80 -31.63
N HIS A 644 -8.06 19.38 -31.82
CA HIS A 644 -8.60 19.66 -33.14
C HIS A 644 -7.76 20.73 -33.82
N PRO A 645 -7.20 20.51 -35.03
CA PRO A 645 -6.22 21.39 -35.66
C PRO A 645 -6.76 22.80 -35.92
N GLY A 646 -8.06 22.93 -36.23
CA GLY A 646 -8.72 24.23 -36.44
C GLY A 646 -9.25 24.90 -35.18
N ILE A 647 -9.17 24.23 -34.01
CA ILE A 647 -9.71 24.73 -32.73
C ILE A 647 -8.70 24.44 -31.63
N SER A 648 -7.47 24.93 -31.83
CA SER A 648 -6.39 24.80 -30.87
C SER A 648 -5.44 25.96 -30.92
N ALA A 649 -4.91 26.36 -29.77
CA ALA A 649 -3.96 27.45 -29.64
C ALA A 649 -2.96 27.21 -28.52
N GLU A 650 -1.78 27.76 -28.72
CA GLU A 650 -0.78 27.94 -27.68
C GLU A 650 -1.08 29.26 -26.92
N VAL A 651 -0.97 29.19 -25.59
CA VAL A 651 -1.11 30.38 -24.74
C VAL A 651 0.28 30.90 -24.42
N LEU A 652 0.51 32.16 -24.80
CA LEU A 652 1.78 32.85 -24.59
C LEU A 652 1.62 33.90 -23.50
N LEU A 653 2.58 33.97 -22.59
CA LEU A 653 2.73 35.07 -21.63
C LEU A 653 4.09 35.73 -21.84
N ASP A 654 4.10 37.06 -22.08
CA ASP A 654 5.32 37.79 -22.42
C ASP A 654 6.08 37.13 -23.60
N ARG A 655 5.36 36.67 -24.59
CA ARG A 655 5.85 35.95 -25.80
C ARG A 655 6.48 34.60 -25.52
N LYS A 656 6.33 34.04 -24.32
CA LYS A 656 6.80 32.69 -23.98
C LYS A 656 5.62 31.76 -23.83
N PRO A 657 5.69 30.55 -24.37
CA PRO A 657 4.61 29.57 -24.19
C PRO A 657 4.46 29.20 -22.72
N ILE A 658 3.22 29.19 -22.26
CA ILE A 658 2.85 28.79 -20.89
C ILE A 658 1.84 27.64 -20.85
N GLY A 659 1.31 27.24 -21.98
CA GLY A 659 0.35 26.15 -22.04
C GLY A 659 -0.48 26.13 -23.31
N ILE A 660 -1.53 25.36 -23.30
CA ILE A 660 -2.38 25.03 -24.45
C ILE A 660 -3.86 25.16 -24.10
N ILE A 661 -4.66 25.43 -25.12
CA ILE A 661 -6.12 25.46 -25.07
C ILE A 661 -6.69 24.93 -26.39
N GLY A 662 -7.78 24.17 -26.34
CA GLY A 662 -8.42 23.70 -27.56
C GLY A 662 -9.57 22.73 -27.33
N LYS A 663 -10.16 22.30 -28.44
CA LYS A 663 -11.13 21.21 -28.50
C LYS A 663 -10.36 19.89 -28.63
N VAL A 664 -10.77 18.85 -27.91
CA VAL A 664 -10.20 17.53 -28.06
C VAL A 664 -10.49 16.98 -29.45
N HIS A 665 -9.50 16.32 -30.07
CA HIS A 665 -9.64 15.77 -31.39
C HIS A 665 -10.70 14.64 -31.41
N PRO A 666 -11.57 14.55 -32.44
CA PRO A 666 -12.63 13.52 -32.53
C PRO A 666 -12.11 12.07 -32.48
N SER A 667 -10.86 11.82 -32.89
CA SER A 667 -10.24 10.50 -32.78
C SER A 667 -9.89 10.12 -31.34
N THR A 668 -9.70 11.11 -30.46
CA THR A 668 -9.40 10.93 -29.06
C THR A 668 -10.68 10.90 -28.22
N CYS A 669 -11.63 11.80 -28.50
CA CYS A 669 -12.96 11.80 -27.87
C CYS A 669 -14.00 12.28 -28.90
N LYS A 670 -15.07 11.52 -29.10
CA LYS A 670 -16.13 11.84 -30.07
C LYS A 670 -17.01 13.02 -29.65
N ASP A 671 -17.02 13.35 -28.36
CA ASP A 671 -17.82 14.44 -27.82
C ASP A 671 -17.11 15.79 -27.98
N ASP A 672 -17.86 16.86 -27.92
CA ASP A 672 -17.33 18.24 -27.94
C ASP A 672 -16.75 18.57 -26.55
N VAL A 673 -15.53 18.14 -26.31
CA VAL A 673 -14.78 18.39 -25.06
C VAL A 673 -13.74 19.48 -25.31
N TYR A 674 -13.70 20.47 -24.43
CA TYR A 674 -12.75 21.57 -24.46
C TYR A 674 -11.82 21.50 -23.29
N VAL A 675 -10.53 21.75 -23.53
CA VAL A 675 -9.48 21.57 -22.51
C VAL A 675 -8.51 22.73 -22.51
N MET A 676 -7.90 22.96 -21.37
CA MET A 676 -6.81 23.91 -21.16
C MET A 676 -5.81 23.32 -20.17
N GLU A 677 -4.51 23.54 -20.41
CA GLU A 677 -3.46 23.25 -19.43
C GLU A 677 -2.43 24.38 -19.44
N LEU A 678 -2.13 24.95 -18.26
CA LEU A 678 -1.18 26.04 -18.10
C LEU A 678 -0.13 25.71 -17.03
N SER A 679 1.11 26.14 -17.23
CA SER A 679 2.18 26.04 -16.23
C SER A 679 1.95 26.99 -15.05
N MET A 680 1.84 26.44 -13.85
CA MET A 680 1.77 27.22 -12.61
C MET A 680 3.07 27.96 -12.33
N THR A 681 4.20 27.38 -12.71
CA THR A 681 5.53 28.03 -12.57
C THR A 681 5.60 29.33 -13.37
N ALA A 682 5.03 29.36 -14.57
CA ALA A 682 4.94 30.58 -15.37
C ALA A 682 4.00 31.61 -14.73
N LEU A 683 2.94 31.17 -14.07
CA LEU A 683 1.96 32.03 -13.39
C LEU A 683 2.46 32.58 -12.04
N MET A 684 3.53 32.07 -11.50
CA MET A 684 4.16 32.59 -10.27
C MET A 684 4.94 33.89 -10.49
N LYS A 685 5.13 34.29 -11.73
CA LYS A 685 5.74 35.61 -12.03
C LYS A 685 4.86 36.72 -11.47
N PRO A 686 5.47 37.82 -10.99
CA PRO A 686 4.68 38.94 -10.50
C PRO A 686 3.83 39.54 -11.64
N GLY A 687 2.53 39.55 -11.45
CA GLY A 687 1.60 40.36 -12.24
C GLY A 687 1.84 41.83 -11.99
N LYS A 688 1.19 42.66 -12.79
CA LYS A 688 1.14 44.10 -12.48
C LYS A 688 0.24 44.30 -11.26
N ASN A 689 0.70 45.12 -10.32
CA ASN A 689 -0.18 45.58 -9.24
C ASN A 689 -1.43 46.24 -9.83
N LEU A 690 -2.58 45.82 -9.36
CA LEU A 690 -3.82 46.49 -9.71
C LEU A 690 -3.74 47.96 -9.26
N LYS A 691 -3.81 48.87 -10.22
CA LYS A 691 -3.93 50.28 -9.92
C LYS A 691 -5.38 50.67 -9.98
N PHE A 692 -5.86 51.34 -8.94
CA PHE A 692 -7.18 51.91 -8.95
C PHE A 692 -7.28 52.92 -10.10
N LYS A 693 -8.31 52.81 -10.94
CA LYS A 693 -8.76 53.85 -11.90
C LYS A 693 -10.09 54.35 -11.40
N ALA A 694 -10.16 55.66 -11.20
CA ALA A 694 -11.42 56.27 -10.90
C ALA A 694 -12.42 56.09 -12.07
N ALA A 695 -13.67 55.96 -11.76
CA ALA A 695 -14.71 55.94 -12.79
C ALA A 695 -14.63 57.23 -13.64
N PRO A 696 -14.90 57.14 -14.93
CA PRO A 696 -14.91 58.33 -15.80
C PRO A 696 -15.84 59.39 -15.25
N LYS A 697 -15.35 60.63 -15.17
CA LYS A 697 -16.17 61.77 -14.77
C LYS A 697 -16.94 62.40 -15.96
N TYR A 698 -16.47 62.13 -17.13
CA TYR A 698 -17.00 62.63 -18.37
C TYR A 698 -17.59 61.50 -19.23
N PRO A 699 -18.62 61.82 -20.07
CA PRO A 699 -19.28 60.78 -20.87
C PRO A 699 -18.31 60.14 -21.87
N GLU A 700 -18.53 58.90 -22.16
CA GLU A 700 -17.81 58.12 -23.17
C GLU A 700 -18.53 58.24 -24.50
N ILE A 701 -17.76 58.21 -25.61
CA ILE A 701 -18.30 58.20 -26.98
C ILE A 701 -17.93 56.84 -27.60
N SER A 702 -18.93 56.07 -28.02
CA SER A 702 -18.71 54.79 -28.71
C SER A 702 -19.05 54.96 -30.21
N LYS A 703 -18.26 54.29 -31.05
CA LYS A 703 -18.48 54.22 -32.51
C LYS A 703 -18.30 52.76 -32.96
N ASP A 704 -19.13 52.40 -33.94
CA ASP A 704 -19.12 51.05 -34.51
C ASP A 704 -18.43 51.02 -35.85
N MET A 705 -17.69 49.98 -36.16
CA MET A 705 -17.09 49.74 -37.48
C MET A 705 -17.04 48.25 -37.74
N ALA A 706 -17.17 47.87 -39.00
CA ALA A 706 -17.06 46.49 -39.42
C ALA A 706 -16.04 46.36 -40.55
N PHE A 707 -15.19 45.36 -40.46
CA PHE A 707 -14.17 45.09 -41.46
C PHE A 707 -14.37 43.71 -42.09
N ILE A 708 -14.33 43.69 -43.42
CA ILE A 708 -14.19 42.45 -44.19
C ILE A 708 -12.70 42.17 -44.30
N VAL A 709 -12.27 41.00 -43.80
CA VAL A 709 -10.87 40.55 -43.78
C VAL A 709 -10.76 39.10 -44.20
N SER A 710 -9.56 38.68 -44.68
CA SER A 710 -9.25 37.29 -44.89
C SER A 710 -9.39 36.50 -43.56
N LYS A 711 -9.82 35.27 -43.65
CA LYS A 711 -9.86 34.35 -42.47
C LYS A 711 -8.50 34.15 -41.80
N ASP A 712 -7.39 34.40 -42.51
CA ASP A 712 -6.04 34.29 -41.98
C ASP A 712 -5.65 35.51 -41.11
N VAL A 713 -6.32 36.61 -41.21
CA VAL A 713 -6.10 37.80 -40.36
C VAL A 713 -6.77 37.57 -39.02
N THR A 714 -5.97 37.50 -37.96
CA THR A 714 -6.48 37.25 -36.60
C THR A 714 -7.13 38.50 -36.01
N ASN A 715 -8.09 38.30 -35.09
CA ASN A 715 -8.68 39.38 -34.31
C ASN A 715 -7.61 40.19 -33.55
N ASP A 716 -6.58 39.50 -33.03
CA ASP A 716 -5.48 40.15 -32.32
C ASP A 716 -4.67 41.11 -33.20
N GLN A 717 -4.44 40.75 -34.45
CA GLN A 717 -3.79 41.66 -35.41
C GLN A 717 -4.61 42.94 -35.62
N ILE A 718 -5.93 42.83 -35.80
CA ILE A 718 -6.82 43.95 -35.99
C ILE A 718 -6.89 44.83 -34.74
N THR A 719 -7.14 44.26 -33.59
CA THR A 719 -7.26 44.99 -32.32
C THR A 719 -5.94 45.66 -31.91
N ASN A 720 -4.78 45.06 -32.25
CA ASN A 720 -3.49 45.72 -32.03
C ASN A 720 -3.30 46.96 -32.90
N VAL A 721 -3.77 46.94 -34.17
CA VAL A 721 -3.78 48.13 -35.04
C VAL A 721 -4.74 49.17 -34.51
N ILE A 722 -5.96 48.79 -34.13
CA ILE A 722 -6.96 49.67 -33.52
C ILE A 722 -6.40 50.36 -32.28
N ARG A 723 -5.77 49.63 -31.35
CA ARG A 723 -5.17 50.20 -30.13
C ARG A 723 -4.06 51.19 -30.42
N ARG A 724 -3.20 50.91 -31.40
CA ARG A 724 -2.09 51.76 -31.79
C ARG A 724 -2.58 53.04 -32.43
N ALA A 725 -3.55 52.94 -33.33
CA ALA A 725 -4.12 54.09 -34.06
C ALA A 725 -5.03 54.92 -33.14
N GLY A 726 -5.77 54.30 -32.22
CA GLY A 726 -6.74 54.95 -31.34
C GLY A 726 -6.13 55.81 -30.24
N GLY A 727 -4.83 55.58 -29.92
CA GLY A 727 -4.10 56.41 -28.99
C GLY A 727 -4.62 56.36 -27.55
N ARG A 728 -4.34 57.41 -26.77
CA ARG A 728 -4.56 57.41 -25.31
C ARG A 728 -6.03 57.48 -24.89
N ASN A 729 -6.87 58.05 -25.75
CA ASN A 729 -8.32 58.26 -25.46
C ASN A 729 -9.17 57.02 -25.82
N LEU A 730 -8.64 56.03 -26.50
CA LEU A 730 -9.28 54.75 -26.75
C LEU A 730 -9.22 53.90 -25.45
N VAL A 731 -10.35 53.66 -24.85
CA VAL A 731 -10.45 52.99 -23.54
C VAL A 731 -10.92 51.53 -23.65
N ASP A 732 -11.76 51.25 -24.68
CA ASP A 732 -12.25 49.89 -24.88
C ASP A 732 -12.41 49.53 -26.37
N ILE A 733 -12.27 48.25 -26.68
CA ILE A 733 -12.52 47.64 -27.98
C ILE A 733 -13.27 46.34 -27.72
N SER A 734 -14.48 46.24 -28.22
CA SER A 734 -15.29 45.04 -28.13
C SER A 734 -15.73 44.57 -29.52
N VAL A 735 -15.69 43.26 -29.72
CA VAL A 735 -16.26 42.60 -30.90
C VAL A 735 -17.71 42.26 -30.56
N PHE A 736 -18.64 42.76 -31.38
CA PHE A 736 -20.06 42.47 -31.16
C PHE A 736 -20.69 41.57 -32.22
N ASP A 737 -20.06 41.45 -33.41
CA ASP A 737 -20.56 40.56 -34.45
C ASP A 737 -19.41 39.98 -35.28
N VAL A 738 -19.55 38.70 -35.67
CA VAL A 738 -18.69 38.02 -36.63
C VAL A 738 -19.56 37.32 -37.66
N TYR A 739 -19.51 37.74 -38.87
CA TYR A 739 -20.31 37.20 -39.96
C TYR A 739 -19.43 36.48 -41.00
N VAL A 740 -19.85 35.27 -41.36
CA VAL A 740 -19.28 34.47 -42.42
C VAL A 740 -20.42 34.05 -43.36
N GLY A 741 -20.37 34.45 -44.61
CA GLY A 741 -21.42 34.14 -45.57
C GLY A 741 -21.14 34.71 -46.95
N GLU A 742 -22.06 34.52 -47.90
CA GLU A 742 -21.90 34.93 -49.31
C GLU A 742 -21.60 36.41 -49.52
N ASN A 743 -22.14 37.26 -48.63
CA ASN A 743 -21.99 38.73 -48.77
C ASN A 743 -20.57 39.28 -48.47
N VAL A 744 -19.67 38.43 -47.92
CA VAL A 744 -18.28 38.86 -47.63
C VAL A 744 -17.24 38.19 -48.52
N GLY A 745 -17.70 37.29 -49.41
CA GLY A 745 -16.86 36.55 -50.33
C GLY A 745 -16.21 35.33 -49.71
N GLU A 746 -15.91 34.34 -50.54
CA GLU A 746 -15.25 33.12 -50.11
C GLU A 746 -13.84 33.38 -49.56
N GLY A 747 -13.48 32.76 -48.46
CA GLY A 747 -12.18 32.96 -47.78
C GLY A 747 -12.14 34.18 -46.85
N ASN A 748 -13.21 35.00 -46.79
CA ASN A 748 -13.29 36.19 -45.96
C ASN A 748 -14.31 36.04 -44.80
N ARG A 749 -14.24 36.96 -43.85
CA ARG A 749 -15.18 37.16 -42.75
C ARG A 749 -15.33 38.64 -42.45
N SER A 750 -16.50 39.05 -42.00
CA SER A 750 -16.74 40.40 -41.45
C SER A 750 -16.61 40.34 -39.93
N ILE A 751 -15.87 41.24 -39.33
CA ILE A 751 -15.77 41.40 -37.88
C ILE A 751 -16.18 42.82 -37.53
N ALA A 752 -17.18 42.97 -36.68
CA ALA A 752 -17.69 44.25 -36.23
C ALA A 752 -17.18 44.60 -34.82
N TYR A 753 -16.72 45.82 -34.67
CA TYR A 753 -16.12 46.35 -33.46
C TYR A 753 -16.87 47.58 -32.99
N THR A 754 -17.10 47.65 -31.67
CA THR A 754 -17.38 48.90 -30.97
C THR A 754 -16.08 49.39 -30.35
N VAL A 755 -15.72 50.62 -30.63
CA VAL A 755 -14.57 51.31 -30.01
C VAL A 755 -15.08 52.45 -29.14
N THR A 756 -14.61 52.50 -27.89
CA THR A 756 -15.06 53.50 -26.92
C THR A 756 -13.91 54.43 -26.55
N PHE A 757 -14.21 55.72 -26.61
CA PHE A 757 -13.29 56.82 -26.33
C PHE A 757 -13.69 57.53 -25.04
N ASN A 758 -12.73 57.92 -24.23
CA ASN A 758 -12.93 58.76 -23.05
C ASN A 758 -11.66 59.59 -22.72
N ASP A 759 -11.85 60.77 -22.24
CA ASP A 759 -10.77 61.57 -21.64
C ASP A 759 -11.10 61.82 -20.15
N PRO A 760 -10.23 61.46 -19.19
CA PRO A 760 -10.51 61.64 -17.79
C PRO A 760 -10.56 63.11 -17.33
N THR A 761 -10.17 64.03 -18.16
CA THR A 761 -10.04 65.43 -17.81
C THR A 761 -11.11 66.32 -18.40
N ARG A 762 -11.77 65.92 -19.50
CA ARG A 762 -12.80 66.73 -20.24
C ARG A 762 -13.70 65.84 -21.07
N THR A 763 -14.83 66.38 -21.50
CA THR A 763 -15.67 65.76 -22.52
C THR A 763 -14.98 65.87 -23.89
N LEU A 764 -14.93 64.74 -24.60
CA LEU A 764 -14.47 64.72 -26.00
C LEU A 764 -15.54 65.28 -26.91
N ASN A 765 -15.11 65.94 -27.97
CA ASN A 765 -16.06 66.39 -29.02
C ASN A 765 -16.09 65.36 -30.16
N ASP A 766 -17.19 65.41 -30.95
CA ASP A 766 -17.38 64.41 -32.00
C ASP A 766 -16.35 64.57 -33.15
N GLU A 767 -15.85 65.76 -33.45
CA GLU A 767 -14.86 65.97 -34.48
C GLU A 767 -13.51 65.30 -34.13
N GLU A 768 -13.04 65.46 -32.87
CA GLU A 768 -11.81 64.84 -32.38
C GLU A 768 -11.92 63.31 -32.44
N VAL A 769 -13.08 62.73 -31.97
CA VAL A 769 -13.34 61.32 -32.04
C VAL A 769 -13.37 60.80 -33.46
N MET A 770 -14.05 61.53 -34.38
CA MET A 770 -14.14 61.14 -35.79
C MET A 770 -12.79 61.19 -36.50
N GLN A 771 -11.88 62.11 -36.15
CA GLN A 771 -10.53 62.10 -36.68
C GLN A 771 -9.76 60.87 -36.30
N VAL A 772 -9.81 60.48 -35.03
CA VAL A 772 -9.15 59.23 -34.52
C VAL A 772 -9.84 58.01 -35.11
N PHE A 773 -11.15 57.98 -35.18
CA PHE A 773 -11.94 56.85 -35.71
C PHE A 773 -11.60 56.60 -37.18
N ASN A 774 -11.55 57.67 -38.03
CA ASN A 774 -11.16 57.54 -39.44
C ASN A 774 -9.70 57.05 -39.57
N LYS A 775 -8.80 57.58 -38.74
CA LYS A 775 -7.42 57.09 -38.71
C LYS A 775 -7.35 55.61 -38.38
N ILE A 776 -8.17 55.10 -37.42
CA ILE A 776 -8.26 53.66 -37.09
C ILE A 776 -8.67 52.86 -38.34
N ILE A 777 -9.72 53.33 -39.05
CA ILE A 777 -10.21 52.67 -40.27
C ILE A 777 -9.09 52.61 -41.33
N GLU A 778 -8.44 53.70 -41.61
CA GLU A 778 -7.36 53.75 -42.58
C GLU A 778 -6.19 52.81 -42.24
N GLU A 779 -5.76 52.87 -41.01
CA GLU A 779 -4.62 51.99 -40.55
C GLU A 779 -5.00 50.50 -40.57
N VAL A 780 -6.24 50.15 -40.20
CA VAL A 780 -6.68 48.74 -40.25
C VAL A 780 -6.80 48.29 -41.71
N CYS A 781 -7.41 49.12 -42.59
CA CYS A 781 -7.52 48.81 -44.00
C CYS A 781 -6.14 48.61 -44.65
N LYS A 782 -5.17 49.46 -44.29
CA LYS A 782 -3.80 49.40 -44.80
C LYS A 782 -3.02 48.24 -44.29
N THR A 783 -3.06 48.03 -42.98
CA THR A 783 -2.18 47.04 -42.30
C THR A 783 -2.71 45.62 -42.39
N CYS A 784 -4.05 45.48 -42.32
CA CYS A 784 -4.69 44.17 -42.32
C CYS A 784 -5.28 43.82 -43.69
N HIS A 785 -5.06 44.64 -44.69
CA HIS A 785 -5.70 44.53 -46.01
C HIS A 785 -7.22 44.36 -45.90
N ALA A 786 -7.79 45.06 -44.95
CA ALA A 786 -9.21 45.03 -44.67
C ALA A 786 -10.02 45.99 -45.56
N THR A 787 -11.27 45.61 -45.79
CA THR A 787 -12.23 46.52 -46.46
C THR A 787 -13.29 46.94 -45.44
N LEU A 788 -13.54 48.23 -45.27
CA LEU A 788 -14.65 48.68 -44.44
C LEU A 788 -15.96 48.18 -45.06
N ARG A 789 -16.80 47.57 -44.25
CA ARG A 789 -18.10 47.06 -44.66
C ARG A 789 -19.08 48.23 -44.54
N ASP A 790 -19.46 48.82 -45.67
CA ASP A 790 -20.62 49.75 -45.77
C ASP A 790 -21.89 48.89 -45.63
N LYS A 791 -22.94 49.43 -45.05
CA LYS A 791 -24.19 48.74 -44.63
C LYS A 791 -24.67 47.67 -45.55
#